data_90d4c76dcda9a17e5f983adef035efdb
#
_entry.id   90d4c76dcda9a17e5f983adef035efdb
#
_cell.length_a   1.000
_cell.length_b   1.000
_cell.length_c   1.000
_cell.angle_alpha   90.00
_cell.angle_beta   90.00
_cell.angle_gamma   90.00
#
_symmetry.space_group_name_H-M   'P 1'
#
loop_
_entity.id
_entity.type
_entity.pdbx_description
1 polymer ?
#
loop_
_entity_poly.entity_id
_entity_poly.type
_entity_poly.pdbx_seq_one_letter_code
_entity_poly.pdbx_strand_id
1 'polypeptide(L)'
;MRKFLILLVVVFLAVPAGAQWRRAGLHGADVRALIADPANPDLLYLGTSGGEVYVSDDAAKTWENPRGSVPFPGYVVDNLLLDREGRLWAASWGLWGGGVIAVSADQGRTWQRRDKGLEDFSVRAIAIDANDANFILAGGLTGVYRSLDGGKTWERFSEHVNVESLAIDPRTRDRIYVGTWRQGWRSDDGGKNWTHIANGMVLDTDMFAITFNPVDPDNIWVSTCGWVYNTGNRGDKWTRYRDGFKNRRIHTVDVDPSDASGRTVYAGSVAGLYRTDDAGKKWYPVSNEDLVISSVVLHPKRPGRVIIGVEGDGVYVSDDKATTFARRSEGLHNLRITSIAADPERKERVYAAVAFGGAASGIYRSDDAGRNWKRVSTTPIPEVLSLIIAAKESAEVPFLAGTEKGFFWSNDGVEWTQAPPSHFPIRVNKIVRFNRNRSFAATSEGVFTTRDGGKEWYRLASSLDKAADIVVGTVGERRALYALTADGLLAFDGEQWLTIHNAPAKGRTIASRSIDGRQYLFIAGSDGVKAGRVDSFAQWQQAQAPNAKYASVMGASRNADDLLFLTSRQQREVLVGIPEEADWQELTLPMQGTEITSIAPDPFTSRYYVGTTGGGVFIYEGPTRRYVQRDVEPAGGGAVAAGGGGSR
;
A
#
# COMPACT_ATOMS: atom_id res chain seq x y z
N MET A 1 -27.63 50.02 -51.41
CA MET A 1 -27.65 48.74 -50.69
C MET A 1 -26.21 48.36 -50.25
N ARG A 2 -25.85 48.73 -49.04
CA ARG A 2 -24.52 48.38 -48.44
C ARG A 2 -24.63 47.04 -47.71
N LYS A 3 -23.91 46.03 -48.16
CA LYS A 3 -23.81 44.75 -47.52
C LYS A 3 -22.81 44.87 -46.36
N PHE A 4 -23.30 44.74 -45.13
CA PHE A 4 -22.43 44.54 -43.93
C PHE A 4 -21.99 43.09 -43.87
N LEU A 5 -20.69 42.88 -43.95
CA LEU A 5 -20.04 41.58 -43.71
C LEU A 5 -19.74 41.48 -42.21
N ILE A 6 -20.49 40.65 -41.49
CA ILE A 6 -20.20 40.37 -40.09
C ILE A 6 -19.10 39.30 -40.06
N LEU A 7 -17.89 39.70 -39.64
CA LEU A 7 -16.77 38.80 -39.40
C LEU A 7 -16.95 38.17 -38.01
N LEU A 8 -17.34 36.90 -37.97
CA LEU A 8 -17.45 36.14 -36.74
C LEU A 8 -16.02 35.72 -36.30
N VAL A 9 -15.44 36.46 -35.36
CA VAL A 9 -14.15 36.06 -34.72
C VAL A 9 -14.48 35.01 -33.68
N VAL A 10 -14.23 33.74 -34.02
CA VAL A 10 -14.24 32.63 -33.05
C VAL A 10 -12.95 32.71 -32.26
N VAL A 11 -13.00 33.30 -31.09
CA VAL A 11 -11.90 33.24 -30.13
C VAL A 11 -11.90 31.83 -29.50
N PHE A 12 -11.04 30.97 -29.97
CA PHE A 12 -10.69 29.73 -29.23
C PHE A 12 -9.97 30.15 -27.94
N LEU A 13 -10.71 30.23 -26.85
CA LEU A 13 -10.14 30.22 -25.53
C LEU A 13 -9.52 28.82 -25.34
N ALA A 14 -8.22 28.71 -25.58
CA ALA A 14 -7.46 27.57 -25.13
C ALA A 14 -7.54 27.57 -23.60
N VAL A 15 -8.43 26.77 -23.04
CA VAL A 15 -8.41 26.43 -21.61
C VAL A 15 -7.04 25.79 -21.38
N PRO A 16 -6.18 26.34 -20.52
CA PRO A 16 -4.93 25.67 -20.19
C PRO A 16 -5.29 24.27 -19.67
N ALA A 17 -4.76 23.23 -20.30
CA ALA A 17 -4.93 21.88 -19.81
C ALA A 17 -4.34 21.87 -18.40
N GLY A 18 -5.20 21.92 -17.39
CA GLY A 18 -4.80 21.82 -16.00
C GLY A 18 -4.06 20.51 -15.78
N ALA A 19 -3.11 20.53 -14.88
CA ALA A 19 -2.42 19.32 -14.46
C ALA A 19 -3.43 18.23 -14.10
N GLN A 20 -3.36 17.09 -14.78
CA GLN A 20 -4.31 16.01 -14.57
C GLN A 20 -3.60 14.76 -14.03
N TRP A 21 -4.16 14.25 -12.94
CA TRP A 21 -3.83 12.92 -12.45
C TRP A 21 -4.67 11.87 -13.19
N ARG A 22 -4.01 10.83 -13.65
CA ARG A 22 -4.67 9.64 -14.19
C ARG A 22 -4.17 8.40 -13.46
N ARG A 23 -5.07 7.50 -13.09
CA ARG A 23 -4.68 6.18 -12.59
C ARG A 23 -4.16 5.33 -13.74
N ALA A 24 -3.12 4.56 -13.50
CA ALA A 24 -2.65 3.52 -14.39
C ALA A 24 -3.50 2.26 -14.25
N GLY A 25 -3.51 1.41 -15.28
CA GLY A 25 -4.31 0.18 -15.31
C GLY A 25 -3.69 -1.01 -14.54
N LEU A 26 -2.87 -0.76 -13.55
CA LEU A 26 -2.35 -1.83 -12.68
C LEU A 26 -3.39 -2.15 -11.61
N HIS A 27 -4.19 -3.19 -11.86
CA HIS A 27 -5.31 -3.59 -11.02
C HIS A 27 -4.90 -4.66 -10.01
N GLY A 28 -5.39 -4.50 -8.78
CA GLY A 28 -5.18 -5.42 -7.68
C GLY A 28 -5.37 -4.73 -6.33
N ALA A 29 -5.51 -5.52 -5.28
CA ALA A 29 -5.65 -5.00 -3.93
C ALA A 29 -5.11 -6.00 -2.90
N ASP A 30 -4.68 -5.47 -1.77
CA ASP A 30 -4.49 -6.27 -0.55
C ASP A 30 -5.84 -6.42 0.14
N VAL A 31 -6.57 -7.49 -0.26
CA VAL A 31 -7.92 -7.78 0.23
C VAL A 31 -7.84 -8.30 1.65
N ARG A 32 -8.62 -7.68 2.55
CA ARG A 32 -8.67 -8.07 3.97
C ARG A 32 -10.05 -8.60 4.36
N ALA A 33 -11.09 -8.03 3.81
CA ALA A 33 -12.47 -8.47 3.99
C ALA A 33 -13.20 -8.54 2.65
N LEU A 34 -14.08 -9.52 2.49
CA LEU A 34 -14.94 -9.67 1.32
C LEU A 34 -16.26 -10.28 1.76
N ILE A 35 -17.37 -9.63 1.44
CA ILE A 35 -18.72 -10.11 1.75
C ILE A 35 -19.65 -9.94 0.56
N ALA A 36 -20.71 -10.73 0.52
CA ALA A 36 -21.84 -10.55 -0.38
C ALA A 36 -23.08 -10.05 0.37
N ASP A 37 -23.92 -9.28 -0.32
CA ASP A 37 -25.24 -8.91 0.20
C ASP A 37 -26.15 -10.16 0.23
N PRO A 38 -26.68 -10.56 1.39
CA PRO A 38 -27.57 -11.73 1.49
C PRO A 38 -28.84 -11.63 0.65
N ALA A 39 -29.36 -10.41 0.43
CA ALA A 39 -30.54 -10.16 -0.40
C ALA A 39 -30.20 -10.21 -1.90
N ASN A 40 -29.04 -9.68 -2.27
CA ASN A 40 -28.50 -9.69 -3.63
C ASN A 40 -27.05 -10.20 -3.65
N PRO A 41 -26.80 -11.52 -3.71
CA PRO A 41 -25.46 -12.10 -3.63
C PRO A 41 -24.51 -11.74 -4.78
N ASP A 42 -24.96 -11.03 -5.80
CA ASP A 42 -24.14 -10.45 -6.85
C ASP A 42 -23.60 -9.06 -6.50
N LEU A 43 -24.14 -8.44 -5.43
CA LEU A 43 -23.61 -7.22 -4.84
C LEU A 43 -22.58 -7.59 -3.77
N LEU A 44 -21.34 -7.15 -3.97
CA LEU A 44 -20.21 -7.51 -3.13
C LEU A 44 -19.52 -6.26 -2.58
N TYR A 45 -18.97 -6.40 -1.39
CA TYR A 45 -18.18 -5.36 -0.73
C TYR A 45 -16.82 -5.93 -0.33
N LEU A 46 -15.77 -5.11 -0.47
CA LEU A 46 -14.39 -5.49 -0.23
C LEU A 46 -13.69 -4.42 0.61
N GLY A 47 -13.01 -4.82 1.67
CA GLY A 47 -12.14 -3.99 2.50
C GLY A 47 -10.67 -4.28 2.24
N THR A 48 -9.83 -3.25 2.32
CA THR A 48 -8.39 -3.33 2.03
C THR A 48 -7.52 -2.96 3.23
N SER A 49 -6.24 -3.31 3.15
CA SER A 49 -5.23 -2.87 4.12
C SER A 49 -4.92 -1.37 4.06
N GLY A 50 -5.32 -0.68 3.00
CA GLY A 50 -5.17 0.77 2.85
C GLY A 50 -6.32 1.59 3.43
N GLY A 51 -7.38 0.93 3.93
CA GLY A 51 -8.55 1.60 4.51
C GLY A 51 -9.65 1.92 3.49
N GLU A 52 -9.53 1.41 2.28
CA GLU A 52 -10.54 1.60 1.24
C GLU A 52 -11.62 0.52 1.33
N VAL A 53 -12.81 0.89 0.90
CA VAL A 53 -13.91 -0.05 0.65
C VAL A 53 -14.30 0.05 -0.82
N TYR A 54 -14.37 -1.10 -1.47
CA TYR A 54 -14.80 -1.25 -2.86
C TYR A 54 -16.14 -1.96 -2.93
N VAL A 55 -16.87 -1.70 -4.01
CA VAL A 55 -18.17 -2.30 -4.31
C VAL A 55 -18.14 -2.90 -5.71
N SER A 56 -18.75 -4.06 -5.88
CA SER A 56 -19.07 -4.66 -7.16
C SER A 56 -20.57 -4.95 -7.21
N ASP A 57 -21.27 -4.48 -8.22
CA ASP A 57 -22.70 -4.75 -8.46
C ASP A 57 -22.94 -5.71 -9.63
N ASP A 58 -21.85 -6.26 -10.18
CA ASP A 58 -21.85 -7.11 -11.37
C ASP A 58 -21.25 -8.53 -11.12
N ALA A 59 -21.37 -9.00 -9.88
CA ALA A 59 -20.88 -10.32 -9.47
C ALA A 59 -19.35 -10.47 -9.55
N ALA A 60 -18.63 -9.49 -9.06
CA ALA A 60 -17.18 -9.40 -9.04
C ALA A 60 -16.51 -9.30 -10.42
N LYS A 61 -17.18 -8.86 -11.48
CA LYS A 61 -16.53 -8.63 -12.76
C LYS A 61 -15.69 -7.35 -12.71
N THR A 62 -16.27 -6.29 -12.14
CA THR A 62 -15.59 -5.00 -11.92
C THR A 62 -15.83 -4.48 -10.51
N TRP A 63 -14.93 -3.59 -10.06
CA TRP A 63 -14.96 -2.99 -8.74
C TRP A 63 -14.85 -1.48 -8.84
N GLU A 64 -15.60 -0.78 -8.03
CA GLU A 64 -15.46 0.66 -7.86
C GLU A 64 -15.23 1.03 -6.39
N ASN A 65 -14.42 2.05 -6.16
CA ASN A 65 -14.35 2.72 -4.87
C ASN A 65 -15.33 3.90 -4.92
N PRO A 66 -16.45 3.84 -4.19
CA PRO A 66 -17.46 4.89 -4.25
C PRO A 66 -16.86 6.25 -3.90
N ARG A 67 -16.90 7.20 -4.85
CA ARG A 67 -16.35 8.56 -4.73
C ARG A 67 -14.82 8.65 -4.55
N GLY A 68 -14.05 7.57 -4.76
CA GLY A 68 -12.60 7.58 -4.58
C GLY A 68 -12.18 7.91 -3.15
N SER A 69 -13.05 7.70 -2.16
CA SER A 69 -12.77 8.00 -0.76
C SER A 69 -12.09 6.83 -0.07
N VAL A 70 -11.15 7.14 0.81
CA VAL A 70 -10.59 6.20 1.80
C VAL A 70 -11.29 6.53 3.12
N PRO A 71 -12.34 5.81 3.52
CA PRO A 71 -13.09 6.14 4.73
C PRO A 71 -12.25 5.96 6.00
N PHE A 72 -11.20 5.13 5.94
CA PHE A 72 -10.38 4.76 7.08
C PHE A 72 -8.88 4.91 6.79
N PRO A 73 -8.37 6.11 6.46
CA PRO A 73 -6.99 6.30 6.05
C PRO A 73 -6.02 5.86 7.16
N GLY A 74 -5.06 4.98 6.79
CA GLY A 74 -4.06 4.45 7.72
C GLY A 74 -4.54 3.31 8.62
N TYR A 75 -5.75 2.80 8.40
CA TYR A 75 -6.30 1.64 9.09
C TYR A 75 -6.56 0.49 8.11
N VAL A 76 -6.51 -0.73 8.63
CA VAL A 76 -6.82 -1.95 7.89
C VAL A 76 -8.30 -2.28 8.08
N VAL A 77 -9.07 -2.43 7.00
CA VAL A 77 -10.48 -2.84 7.05
C VAL A 77 -10.56 -4.37 6.97
N ASP A 78 -10.50 -5.03 8.12
CA ASP A 78 -10.56 -6.50 8.23
C ASP A 78 -11.99 -7.03 8.34
N ASN A 79 -12.94 -6.16 8.70
CA ASN A 79 -14.31 -6.59 8.95
C ASN A 79 -15.31 -5.73 8.17
N LEU A 80 -16.14 -6.39 7.40
CA LEU A 80 -17.32 -5.84 6.76
C LEU A 80 -18.53 -6.69 7.14
N LEU A 81 -19.66 -6.06 7.41
CA LEU A 81 -20.93 -6.73 7.73
C LEU A 81 -22.09 -5.96 7.11
N LEU A 82 -23.15 -6.67 6.78
CA LEU A 82 -24.46 -6.07 6.49
C LEU A 82 -25.42 -6.40 7.62
N ASP A 83 -26.11 -5.39 8.13
CA ASP A 83 -27.19 -5.62 9.09
C ASP A 83 -28.51 -5.93 8.38
N ARG A 84 -29.53 -6.28 9.14
CA ARG A 84 -30.87 -6.61 8.61
C ARG A 84 -31.55 -5.46 7.86
N GLU A 85 -31.08 -4.22 8.04
CA GLU A 85 -31.58 -3.03 7.35
C GLU A 85 -30.80 -2.75 6.05
N GLY A 86 -29.82 -3.59 5.70
CA GLY A 86 -28.95 -3.45 4.54
C GLY A 86 -27.89 -2.36 4.68
N ARG A 87 -27.63 -1.89 5.91
CA ARG A 87 -26.53 -0.95 6.14
C ARG A 87 -25.21 -1.68 6.19
N LEU A 88 -24.22 -1.14 5.50
CA LEU A 88 -22.86 -1.66 5.47
C LEU A 88 -22.06 -1.13 6.67
N TRP A 89 -21.59 -2.03 7.51
CA TRP A 89 -20.69 -1.76 8.62
C TRP A 89 -19.28 -2.13 8.28
N ALA A 90 -18.33 -1.28 8.68
CA ALA A 90 -16.91 -1.55 8.57
C ALA A 90 -16.23 -1.31 9.91
N ALA A 91 -15.39 -2.26 10.31
CA ALA A 91 -14.53 -2.13 11.45
C ALA A 91 -13.06 -2.26 11.02
N SER A 92 -12.21 -1.46 11.64
CA SER A 92 -10.82 -1.31 11.25
C SER A 92 -9.87 -1.21 12.44
N TRP A 93 -8.61 -1.51 12.20
CA TRP A 93 -7.53 -1.38 13.18
C TRP A 93 -6.29 -0.76 12.56
N GLY A 94 -5.47 -0.12 13.37
CA GLY A 94 -4.21 0.49 12.97
C GLY A 94 -2.99 -0.28 13.46
N LEU A 95 -1.94 -0.33 12.66
CA LEU A 95 -0.65 -0.97 13.02
C LEU A 95 -0.01 -0.37 14.29
N TRP A 96 -0.33 0.87 14.59
CA TRP A 96 0.20 1.60 15.75
C TRP A 96 -0.84 1.83 16.85
N GLY A 97 -1.93 1.05 16.82
CA GLY A 97 -3.07 1.18 17.73
C GLY A 97 -4.21 1.98 17.13
N GLY A 98 -5.32 2.01 17.87
CA GLY A 98 -6.56 2.64 17.42
C GLY A 98 -7.37 1.80 16.44
N GLY A 99 -8.56 2.26 16.16
CA GLY A 99 -9.51 1.64 15.23
C GLY A 99 -10.69 2.55 14.98
N VAL A 100 -11.50 2.21 14.01
CA VAL A 100 -12.71 2.93 13.66
C VAL A 100 -13.81 1.93 13.36
N ILE A 101 -15.01 2.18 13.90
CA ILE A 101 -16.25 1.55 13.44
C ILE A 101 -17.07 2.63 12.74
N ALA A 102 -17.55 2.32 11.54
CA ALA A 102 -18.44 3.21 10.81
C ALA A 102 -19.52 2.43 10.07
N VAL A 103 -20.63 3.12 9.77
CA VAL A 103 -21.77 2.57 9.04
C VAL A 103 -22.09 3.44 7.83
N SER A 104 -22.44 2.78 6.74
CA SER A 104 -22.94 3.39 5.50
C SER A 104 -24.36 2.88 5.21
N ALA A 105 -25.27 3.79 4.88
CA ALA A 105 -26.62 3.46 4.43
C ALA A 105 -26.77 3.54 2.89
N ASP A 106 -25.68 3.85 2.18
CA ASP A 106 -25.67 4.13 0.74
C ASP A 106 -24.56 3.36 0.00
N GLN A 107 -24.34 2.10 0.39
CA GLN A 107 -23.37 1.19 -0.25
C GLN A 107 -21.93 1.73 -0.24
N GLY A 108 -21.51 2.33 0.87
CA GLY A 108 -20.13 2.83 1.02
C GLY A 108 -19.87 4.21 0.44
N ARG A 109 -20.90 4.93 -0.09
CA ARG A 109 -20.73 6.28 -0.63
C ARG A 109 -20.49 7.31 0.44
N THR A 110 -21.19 7.19 1.58
CA THR A 110 -20.95 8.02 2.77
C THR A 110 -20.87 7.15 4.02
N TRP A 111 -20.07 7.60 4.99
CA TRP A 111 -19.79 6.86 6.21
C TRP A 111 -20.06 7.73 7.44
N GLN A 112 -20.71 7.15 8.43
CA GLN A 112 -20.94 7.74 9.73
C GLN A 112 -20.18 6.96 10.79
N ARG A 113 -19.25 7.62 11.50
CA ARG A 113 -18.51 6.99 12.61
C ARG A 113 -19.44 6.55 13.73
N ARG A 114 -19.15 5.39 14.28
CA ARG A 114 -19.89 4.70 15.34
C ARG A 114 -18.96 4.13 16.41
N ASP A 115 -17.92 4.84 16.77
CA ASP A 115 -16.85 4.39 17.68
C ASP A 115 -16.73 5.24 18.95
N LYS A 116 -17.73 6.06 19.29
CA LYS A 116 -17.73 6.88 20.49
C LYS A 116 -17.71 6.00 21.75
N GLY A 117 -16.67 6.11 22.56
CA GLY A 117 -16.43 5.28 23.73
C GLY A 117 -15.50 4.09 23.49
N LEU A 118 -14.95 3.95 22.27
CA LEU A 118 -13.94 2.96 21.90
C LEU A 118 -12.56 3.63 21.68
N GLU A 119 -12.22 4.60 22.49
CA GLU A 119 -10.94 5.30 22.40
C GLU A 119 -9.77 4.32 22.62
N ASP A 120 -8.71 4.44 21.81
CA ASP A 120 -7.53 3.57 21.79
C ASP A 120 -7.81 2.07 21.53
N PHE A 121 -8.95 1.76 20.96
CA PHE A 121 -9.41 0.41 20.71
C PHE A 121 -9.09 -0.07 19.29
N SER A 122 -8.37 -1.17 19.20
CA SER A 122 -8.04 -1.83 17.92
C SER A 122 -9.12 -2.88 17.61
N VAL A 123 -10.05 -2.56 16.72
CA VAL A 123 -11.20 -3.43 16.42
C VAL A 123 -10.79 -4.56 15.49
N ARG A 124 -10.75 -5.78 16.02
CA ARG A 124 -10.40 -7.01 15.30
C ARG A 124 -11.59 -7.84 14.88
N ALA A 125 -12.71 -7.69 15.59
CA ALA A 125 -13.93 -8.42 15.32
C ALA A 125 -15.17 -7.55 15.60
N ILE A 126 -16.21 -7.74 14.80
CA ILE A 126 -17.52 -7.14 15.02
C ILE A 126 -18.61 -8.18 14.74
N ALA A 127 -19.66 -8.21 15.56
CA ALA A 127 -20.83 -9.05 15.34
C ALA A 127 -22.10 -8.24 15.59
N ILE A 128 -23.12 -8.44 14.75
CA ILE A 128 -24.42 -7.77 14.84
C ILE A 128 -25.48 -8.85 15.01
N ASP A 129 -26.41 -8.65 15.92
CA ASP A 129 -27.55 -9.57 16.11
C ASP A 129 -28.40 -9.59 14.83
N ALA A 130 -28.70 -10.79 14.34
CA ALA A 130 -29.48 -10.98 13.11
C ALA A 130 -30.91 -10.43 13.22
N ASN A 131 -31.45 -10.30 14.46
CA ASN A 131 -32.83 -9.88 14.72
C ASN A 131 -32.93 -8.44 15.25
N ASP A 132 -31.80 -7.87 15.75
CA ASP A 132 -31.77 -6.52 16.33
C ASP A 132 -30.49 -5.77 15.89
N ALA A 133 -30.62 -4.93 14.89
CA ALA A 133 -29.49 -4.13 14.36
C ALA A 133 -28.94 -3.08 15.33
N ASN A 134 -29.57 -2.89 16.51
CA ASN A 134 -29.03 -2.03 17.57
C ASN A 134 -28.11 -2.79 18.52
N PHE A 135 -28.20 -4.13 18.57
CA PHE A 135 -27.32 -4.94 19.39
C PHE A 135 -26.05 -5.32 18.60
N ILE A 136 -24.92 -4.71 18.96
CA ILE A 136 -23.64 -4.88 18.28
C ILE A 136 -22.56 -5.19 19.31
N LEU A 137 -21.69 -6.15 18.99
CA LEU A 137 -20.49 -6.46 19.74
C LEU A 137 -19.25 -6.07 18.94
N ALA A 138 -18.26 -5.50 19.61
CA ALA A 138 -16.96 -5.19 19.04
C ALA A 138 -15.86 -5.79 19.92
N GLY A 139 -14.95 -6.55 19.33
CA GLY A 139 -13.84 -7.21 20.00
C GLY A 139 -12.49 -6.67 19.53
N GLY A 140 -11.52 -6.64 20.44
CA GLY A 140 -10.19 -6.17 20.13
C GLY A 140 -9.18 -6.54 21.20
N LEU A 141 -8.04 -5.84 21.21
CA LEU A 141 -6.93 -6.18 22.11
C LEU A 141 -7.29 -6.02 23.60
N THR A 142 -8.16 -5.08 23.94
CA THR A 142 -8.44 -4.68 25.33
C THR A 142 -9.70 -5.30 25.92
N GLY A 143 -10.57 -5.88 25.10
CA GLY A 143 -11.82 -6.49 25.58
C GLY A 143 -12.89 -6.63 24.52
N VAL A 144 -14.11 -6.99 24.99
CA VAL A 144 -15.35 -6.95 24.19
C VAL A 144 -16.19 -5.79 24.65
N TYR A 145 -16.71 -5.02 23.73
CA TYR A 145 -17.62 -3.91 23.95
C TYR A 145 -18.97 -4.19 23.32
N ARG A 146 -20.02 -3.63 23.91
CA ARG A 146 -21.40 -3.78 23.46
C ARG A 146 -22.03 -2.43 23.18
N SER A 147 -22.80 -2.35 22.11
CA SER A 147 -23.75 -1.27 21.86
C SER A 147 -25.17 -1.83 21.87
N LEU A 148 -26.11 -1.05 22.40
CA LEU A 148 -27.56 -1.32 22.41
C LEU A 148 -28.34 -0.28 21.59
N ASP A 149 -27.66 0.64 20.94
CA ASP A 149 -28.22 1.80 20.24
C ASP A 149 -27.72 1.98 18.80
N GLY A 150 -27.31 0.87 18.19
CA GLY A 150 -26.79 0.90 16.82
C GLY A 150 -25.44 1.57 16.71
N GLY A 151 -24.54 1.32 17.66
CA GLY A 151 -23.17 1.80 17.67
C GLY A 151 -22.99 3.26 18.03
N LYS A 152 -24.03 3.96 18.50
CA LYS A 152 -23.91 5.38 18.90
C LYS A 152 -23.11 5.53 20.19
N THR A 153 -23.29 4.57 21.13
CA THR A 153 -22.51 4.47 22.36
C THR A 153 -22.09 3.04 22.61
N TRP A 154 -20.98 2.88 23.33
CA TRP A 154 -20.41 1.58 23.66
C TRP A 154 -20.11 1.50 25.15
N GLU A 155 -20.34 0.32 25.71
CA GLU A 155 -19.94 -0.04 27.06
C GLU A 155 -19.08 -1.30 27.06
N ARG A 156 -18.16 -1.40 28.01
CA ARG A 156 -17.35 -2.61 28.16
C ARG A 156 -18.24 -3.78 28.57
N PHE A 157 -18.21 -4.85 27.80
CA PHE A 157 -19.10 -5.99 27.94
C PHE A 157 -18.42 -7.20 28.58
N SER A 158 -17.16 -7.40 28.26
CA SER A 158 -16.37 -8.53 28.78
C SER A 158 -14.88 -8.17 28.84
N GLU A 159 -14.19 -8.78 29.82
CA GLU A 159 -12.76 -8.63 30.04
C GLU A 159 -11.87 -9.52 29.14
N HIS A 160 -12.46 -10.30 28.23
CA HIS A 160 -11.70 -11.14 27.31
C HIS A 160 -10.86 -10.28 26.36
N VAL A 161 -9.54 -10.35 26.50
CA VAL A 161 -8.57 -9.58 25.71
C VAL A 161 -8.06 -10.37 24.50
N ASN A 162 -7.44 -9.67 23.56
CA ASN A 162 -6.91 -10.26 22.33
C ASN A 162 -7.97 -11.03 21.53
N VAL A 163 -9.12 -10.39 21.34
CA VAL A 163 -10.25 -10.95 20.60
C VAL A 163 -9.98 -10.85 19.11
N GLU A 164 -10.03 -11.98 18.42
CA GLU A 164 -9.84 -12.08 16.96
C GLU A 164 -11.15 -12.39 16.22
N SER A 165 -12.12 -13.02 16.91
CA SER A 165 -13.42 -13.34 16.30
C SER A 165 -14.57 -13.24 17.32
N LEU A 166 -15.73 -12.87 16.80
CA LEU A 166 -16.99 -12.77 17.54
C LEU A 166 -18.10 -13.39 16.72
N ALA A 167 -19.00 -14.13 17.38
CA ALA A 167 -20.21 -14.63 16.74
C ALA A 167 -21.39 -14.64 17.72
N ILE A 168 -22.57 -14.29 17.20
CA ILE A 168 -23.85 -14.36 17.94
C ILE A 168 -24.67 -15.48 17.30
N ASP A 169 -25.21 -16.39 18.09
CA ASP A 169 -26.10 -17.46 17.58
C ASP A 169 -27.28 -16.83 16.83
N PRO A 170 -27.53 -17.16 15.56
CA PRO A 170 -28.60 -16.53 14.77
C PRO A 170 -30.02 -16.77 15.32
N ARG A 171 -30.19 -17.72 16.24
CA ARG A 171 -31.47 -18.05 16.86
C ARG A 171 -31.71 -17.30 18.16
N THR A 172 -30.62 -16.91 18.88
CA THR A 172 -30.74 -16.21 20.18
C THR A 172 -29.48 -15.38 20.44
N ARG A 173 -29.68 -14.11 20.79
CA ARG A 173 -28.60 -13.22 21.20
C ARG A 173 -27.96 -13.57 22.55
N ASP A 174 -28.64 -14.44 23.34
CA ASP A 174 -28.08 -14.86 24.63
C ASP A 174 -26.88 -15.78 24.49
N ARG A 175 -26.73 -16.42 23.30
CA ARG A 175 -25.54 -17.25 23.01
C ARG A 175 -24.54 -16.48 22.16
N ILE A 176 -23.39 -16.22 22.78
CA ILE A 176 -22.31 -15.43 22.23
C ILE A 176 -21.02 -16.23 22.30
N TYR A 177 -20.24 -16.17 21.23
CA TYR A 177 -18.91 -16.78 21.13
C TYR A 177 -17.86 -15.70 20.98
N VAL A 178 -16.73 -15.86 21.70
CA VAL A 178 -15.56 -15.00 21.65
C VAL A 178 -14.34 -15.86 21.35
N GLY A 179 -13.70 -15.66 20.21
CA GLY A 179 -12.43 -16.28 19.88
C GLY A 179 -11.29 -15.33 20.22
N THR A 180 -10.28 -15.85 20.95
CA THR A 180 -9.11 -15.07 21.39
C THR A 180 -7.80 -15.72 20.93
N TRP A 181 -6.66 -15.10 21.23
CA TRP A 181 -5.33 -15.70 21.01
C TRP A 181 -5.11 -17.00 21.80
N ARG A 182 -5.96 -17.25 22.78
CA ARG A 182 -5.88 -18.47 23.59
C ARG A 182 -7.27 -19.11 23.71
N GLN A 183 -7.68 -19.79 22.62
CA GLN A 183 -8.93 -20.54 22.57
C GLN A 183 -10.18 -19.66 22.59
N GLY A 184 -11.33 -20.25 22.89
CA GLY A 184 -12.63 -19.58 22.79
C GLY A 184 -13.46 -19.65 24.06
N TRP A 185 -14.41 -18.73 24.12
CA TRP A 185 -15.35 -18.58 25.22
C TRP A 185 -16.76 -18.53 24.68
N ARG A 186 -17.71 -19.09 25.44
CA ARG A 186 -19.13 -19.05 25.14
C ARG A 186 -19.90 -18.53 26.35
N SER A 187 -20.84 -17.63 26.09
CA SER A 187 -21.92 -17.30 27.01
C SER A 187 -23.22 -17.88 26.48
N ASP A 188 -24.10 -18.35 27.35
CA ASP A 188 -25.46 -18.82 27.05
C ASP A 188 -26.53 -17.96 27.73
N ASP A 189 -26.14 -16.85 28.39
CA ASP A 189 -27.01 -15.98 29.21
C ASP A 189 -26.82 -14.48 28.91
N GLY A 190 -26.47 -14.15 27.69
CA GLY A 190 -26.30 -12.78 27.24
C GLY A 190 -25.05 -12.09 27.80
N GLY A 191 -23.98 -12.85 28.07
CA GLY A 191 -22.70 -12.36 28.54
C GLY A 191 -22.56 -12.22 30.05
N LYS A 192 -23.50 -12.69 30.83
CA LYS A 192 -23.41 -12.64 32.30
C LYS A 192 -22.41 -13.66 32.84
N ASN A 193 -22.41 -14.87 32.27
CA ASN A 193 -21.46 -15.92 32.58
C ASN A 193 -20.77 -16.45 31.31
N TRP A 194 -19.51 -16.87 31.44
CA TRP A 194 -18.69 -17.34 30.33
C TRP A 194 -18.11 -18.72 30.62
N THR A 195 -18.22 -19.60 29.66
CA THR A 195 -17.66 -20.95 29.70
C THR A 195 -16.48 -21.04 28.71
N HIS A 196 -15.34 -21.51 29.16
CA HIS A 196 -14.20 -21.79 28.32
C HIS A 196 -14.46 -23.03 27.46
N ILE A 197 -14.46 -22.88 26.14
CA ILE A 197 -14.82 -23.94 25.19
C ILE A 197 -13.58 -24.56 24.53
N ALA A 198 -12.72 -25.18 25.31
CA ALA A 198 -11.43 -25.73 24.85
C ALA A 198 -11.38 -27.25 24.71
N ASN A 199 -12.44 -27.96 25.11
CA ASN A 199 -12.45 -29.43 25.13
C ASN A 199 -12.25 -30.01 23.70
N GLY A 200 -11.12 -30.71 23.48
CA GLY A 200 -10.74 -31.25 22.19
C GLY A 200 -9.83 -30.33 21.36
N MET A 201 -9.56 -29.12 21.83
CA MET A 201 -8.60 -28.21 21.20
C MET A 201 -7.20 -28.37 21.78
N VAL A 202 -6.20 -28.03 20.98
CA VAL A 202 -4.82 -27.85 21.44
C VAL A 202 -4.75 -26.59 22.28
N LEU A 203 -4.01 -26.64 23.39
CA LEU A 203 -3.75 -25.44 24.20
C LEU A 203 -3.02 -24.39 23.36
N ASP A 204 -3.27 -23.11 23.65
CA ASP A 204 -2.63 -21.97 22.99
C ASP A 204 -2.94 -21.88 21.49
N THR A 205 -4.22 -21.95 21.14
CA THR A 205 -4.72 -21.91 19.76
C THR A 205 -5.53 -20.64 19.55
N ASP A 206 -5.06 -19.75 18.66
CA ASP A 206 -5.80 -18.55 18.23
C ASP A 206 -7.02 -18.95 17.42
N MET A 207 -8.17 -18.29 17.66
CA MET A 207 -9.42 -18.51 16.91
C MET A 207 -9.69 -17.32 15.99
N PHE A 208 -9.35 -17.44 14.71
CA PHE A 208 -9.45 -16.35 13.73
C PHE A 208 -10.86 -16.16 13.19
N ALA A 209 -11.62 -17.22 12.97
CA ALA A 209 -13.00 -17.15 12.50
C ALA A 209 -13.88 -18.17 13.22
N ILE A 210 -15.15 -17.80 13.38
CA ILE A 210 -16.22 -18.65 13.95
C ILE A 210 -17.38 -18.61 12.96
N THR A 211 -17.73 -19.76 12.38
CA THR A 211 -18.77 -19.86 11.35
C THR A 211 -19.81 -20.90 11.73
N PHE A 212 -21.07 -20.50 11.75
CA PHE A 212 -22.19 -21.41 11.94
C PHE A 212 -22.51 -22.15 10.63
N ASN A 213 -22.78 -23.44 10.75
CA ASN A 213 -23.35 -24.17 9.64
C ASN A 213 -24.79 -23.67 9.39
N PRO A 214 -25.11 -23.18 8.18
CA PRO A 214 -26.41 -22.61 7.88
C PRO A 214 -27.57 -23.63 7.94
N VAL A 215 -27.25 -24.92 7.83
CA VAL A 215 -28.25 -26.01 7.92
C VAL A 215 -28.47 -26.42 9.37
N ASP A 216 -27.44 -26.40 10.20
CA ASP A 216 -27.49 -26.78 11.61
C ASP A 216 -26.60 -25.84 12.43
N PRO A 217 -27.15 -24.77 13.04
CA PRO A 217 -26.35 -23.83 13.84
C PRO A 217 -25.73 -24.38 15.13
N ASP A 218 -26.04 -25.61 15.55
CA ASP A 218 -25.31 -26.29 16.62
C ASP A 218 -23.97 -26.84 16.12
N ASN A 219 -23.83 -26.95 14.80
CA ASN A 219 -22.60 -27.31 14.12
C ASN A 219 -21.83 -26.03 13.78
N ILE A 220 -20.67 -25.85 14.43
CA ILE A 220 -19.86 -24.64 14.31
C ILE A 220 -18.47 -25.03 13.83
N TRP A 221 -17.93 -24.25 12.91
CA TRP A 221 -16.59 -24.37 12.41
C TRP A 221 -15.74 -23.20 12.89
N VAL A 222 -14.48 -23.48 13.23
CA VAL A 222 -13.52 -22.45 13.61
C VAL A 222 -12.21 -22.66 12.88
N SER A 223 -11.62 -21.56 12.41
CA SER A 223 -10.28 -21.53 11.87
C SER A 223 -9.26 -21.07 12.93
N THR A 224 -8.05 -21.59 12.88
CA THR A 224 -7.04 -21.31 13.90
C THR A 224 -5.63 -21.19 13.31
N CYS A 225 -4.68 -20.76 14.15
CA CYS A 225 -3.26 -20.80 13.80
C CYS A 225 -2.73 -22.24 13.66
N GLY A 226 -3.49 -23.23 14.11
CA GLY A 226 -3.09 -24.63 14.10
C GLY A 226 -3.80 -25.48 13.06
N TRP A 227 -5.12 -25.32 12.94
CA TRP A 227 -5.98 -26.24 12.21
C TRP A 227 -7.38 -25.69 12.03
N VAL A 228 -8.25 -26.50 11.42
CA VAL A 228 -9.69 -26.30 11.44
C VAL A 228 -10.29 -27.21 12.53
N TYR A 229 -11.23 -26.67 13.29
CA TYR A 229 -12.02 -27.44 14.27
C TYR A 229 -13.50 -27.35 13.95
N ASN A 230 -14.23 -28.38 14.30
CA ASN A 230 -15.67 -28.44 14.21
C ASN A 230 -16.29 -29.00 15.48
N THR A 231 -17.45 -28.49 15.83
CA THR A 231 -18.29 -29.04 16.89
C THR A 231 -19.70 -29.29 16.37
N GLY A 232 -20.35 -30.33 16.78
CA GLY A 232 -21.80 -30.56 16.54
C GLY A 232 -22.66 -30.32 17.79
N ASN A 233 -22.07 -29.74 18.85
CA ASN A 233 -22.72 -29.54 20.14
C ASN A 233 -22.37 -28.17 20.76
N ARG A 234 -22.36 -27.12 19.94
CA ARG A 234 -22.23 -25.71 20.36
C ARG A 234 -20.90 -25.38 21.04
N GLY A 235 -19.85 -26.17 20.81
CA GLY A 235 -18.54 -25.96 21.40
C GLY A 235 -18.26 -26.73 22.68
N ASP A 236 -19.15 -27.61 23.13
CA ASP A 236 -18.88 -28.45 24.31
C ASP A 236 -17.76 -29.45 24.05
N LYS A 237 -17.59 -29.88 22.81
CA LYS A 237 -16.47 -30.71 22.35
C LYS A 237 -16.12 -30.40 20.91
N TRP A 238 -14.83 -30.22 20.65
CA TRP A 238 -14.28 -29.94 19.33
C TRP A 238 -13.57 -31.16 18.73
N THR A 239 -13.74 -31.34 17.43
CA THR A 239 -13.00 -32.30 16.62
C THR A 239 -11.99 -31.54 15.77
N ARG A 240 -10.73 -31.91 15.85
CA ARG A 240 -9.66 -31.29 15.08
C ARG A 240 -9.45 -31.98 13.73
N TYR A 241 -9.39 -31.17 12.67
CA TYR A 241 -9.08 -31.62 11.31
C TYR A 241 -7.76 -31.04 10.86
N ARG A 242 -6.84 -31.90 10.42
CA ARG A 242 -5.50 -31.53 9.98
C ARG A 242 -5.06 -32.21 8.68
N ASP A 243 -5.69 -33.31 8.32
CA ASP A 243 -5.25 -34.13 7.21
C ASP A 243 -5.60 -33.45 5.87
N GLY A 244 -4.57 -33.26 5.03
CA GLY A 244 -4.65 -32.55 3.77
C GLY A 244 -4.13 -31.11 3.79
N PHE A 245 -3.98 -30.48 4.94
CA PHE A 245 -3.40 -29.14 5.04
C PHE A 245 -1.88 -29.18 5.01
N LYS A 246 -1.26 -28.38 4.14
CA LYS A 246 0.20 -28.19 4.07
C LYS A 246 0.70 -27.12 5.05
N ASN A 247 -0.15 -26.13 5.37
CA ASN A 247 0.17 -25.05 6.28
C ASN A 247 -0.82 -25.00 7.44
N ARG A 248 -0.39 -24.47 8.58
CA ARG A 248 -1.18 -24.43 9.81
C ARG A 248 -2.03 -23.18 9.94
N ARG A 249 -1.69 -22.07 9.29
CA ARG A 249 -2.41 -20.80 9.45
C ARG A 249 -3.60 -20.75 8.52
N ILE A 250 -4.79 -20.97 9.09
CA ILE A 250 -6.08 -20.91 8.38
C ILE A 250 -6.79 -19.64 8.80
N HIS A 251 -7.01 -18.73 7.85
CA HIS A 251 -7.61 -17.42 8.12
C HIS A 251 -9.12 -17.48 8.24
N THR A 252 -9.78 -18.21 7.35
CA THR A 252 -11.24 -18.33 7.32
C THR A 252 -11.68 -19.76 7.09
N VAL A 253 -12.89 -20.08 7.53
CA VAL A 253 -13.59 -21.34 7.25
C VAL A 253 -15.06 -21.05 7.00
N ASP A 254 -15.61 -21.55 5.89
CA ASP A 254 -16.95 -21.22 5.45
C ASP A 254 -17.68 -22.47 4.93
N VAL A 255 -18.91 -22.67 5.40
CA VAL A 255 -19.78 -23.78 4.98
C VAL A 255 -20.56 -23.36 3.73
N ASP A 256 -20.58 -24.22 2.71
CA ASP A 256 -21.29 -23.92 1.47
C ASP A 256 -22.84 -23.87 1.72
N PRO A 257 -23.44 -22.68 1.65
CA PRO A 257 -24.88 -22.53 1.90
C PRO A 257 -25.76 -23.16 0.80
N SER A 258 -25.17 -23.52 -0.33
CA SER A 258 -25.87 -24.22 -1.43
C SER A 258 -25.89 -25.73 -1.23
N ASP A 259 -25.08 -26.27 -0.32
CA ASP A 259 -25.06 -27.69 0.04
C ASP A 259 -26.04 -27.98 1.18
N ALA A 260 -27.24 -28.48 0.85
CA ALA A 260 -28.26 -28.83 1.83
C ALA A 260 -27.81 -29.89 2.86
N SER A 261 -26.74 -30.61 2.62
CA SER A 261 -26.18 -31.57 3.58
C SER A 261 -25.27 -30.86 4.62
N GLY A 262 -24.84 -29.61 4.39
CA GLY A 262 -23.94 -28.85 5.24
C GLY A 262 -22.54 -29.47 5.39
N ARG A 263 -22.12 -30.34 4.44
CA ARG A 263 -20.86 -31.10 4.50
C ARG A 263 -19.74 -30.51 3.66
N THR A 264 -20.08 -29.69 2.68
CA THR A 264 -19.11 -28.98 1.86
C THR A 264 -18.62 -27.73 2.61
N VAL A 265 -17.31 -27.69 2.88
CA VAL A 265 -16.69 -26.58 3.62
C VAL A 265 -15.42 -26.15 2.90
N TYR A 266 -15.18 -24.86 2.87
CA TYR A 266 -13.96 -24.25 2.34
C TYR A 266 -13.15 -23.61 3.47
N ALA A 267 -11.81 -23.66 3.35
CA ALA A 267 -10.89 -23.06 4.31
C ALA A 267 -9.80 -22.27 3.58
N GLY A 268 -9.76 -20.97 3.82
CA GLY A 268 -8.76 -20.06 3.28
C GLY A 268 -7.53 -19.99 4.18
N SER A 269 -6.34 -20.14 3.61
CA SER A 269 -5.10 -20.20 4.35
C SER A 269 -3.99 -19.34 3.73
N VAL A 270 -2.85 -19.26 4.40
CA VAL A 270 -1.60 -18.69 3.85
C VAL A 270 -0.97 -19.55 2.74
N ALA A 271 -1.53 -20.71 2.45
CA ALA A 271 -1.07 -21.64 1.42
C ALA A 271 -2.26 -22.15 0.57
N GLY A 272 -3.06 -21.22 0.08
CA GLY A 272 -4.17 -21.49 -0.82
C GLY A 272 -5.50 -21.77 -0.13
N LEU A 273 -6.49 -22.10 -0.97
CA LEU A 273 -7.84 -22.52 -0.59
C LEU A 273 -7.90 -24.05 -0.51
N TYR A 274 -8.49 -24.53 0.56
CA TYR A 274 -8.79 -25.95 0.78
C TYR A 274 -10.29 -26.20 0.77
N ARG A 275 -10.69 -27.40 0.41
CA ARG A 275 -12.09 -27.83 0.40
C ARG A 275 -12.23 -29.23 0.97
N THR A 276 -13.36 -29.49 1.60
CA THR A 276 -13.86 -30.81 1.98
C THR A 276 -15.28 -31.00 1.47
N ASP A 277 -15.67 -32.22 1.12
CA ASP A 277 -17.05 -32.58 0.75
C ASP A 277 -17.65 -33.61 1.73
N ASP A 278 -16.93 -33.94 2.79
CA ASP A 278 -17.26 -35.03 3.73
C ASP A 278 -17.27 -34.59 5.19
N ALA A 279 -17.60 -33.30 5.44
CA ALA A 279 -17.63 -32.69 6.75
C ALA A 279 -16.24 -32.72 7.47
N GLY A 280 -15.16 -32.44 6.72
CA GLY A 280 -13.84 -32.24 7.25
C GLY A 280 -12.97 -33.50 7.38
N LYS A 281 -13.48 -34.69 7.06
CA LYS A 281 -12.70 -35.93 7.17
C LYS A 281 -11.49 -35.93 6.25
N LYS A 282 -11.63 -35.35 5.06
CA LYS A 282 -10.55 -35.18 4.07
C LYS A 282 -10.60 -33.78 3.48
N TRP A 283 -9.45 -33.09 3.54
CA TRP A 283 -9.23 -31.79 2.92
C TRP A 283 -8.29 -31.92 1.73
N TYR A 284 -8.51 -31.13 0.69
CA TYR A 284 -7.65 -31.08 -0.47
C TYR A 284 -7.52 -29.64 -1.00
N PRO A 285 -6.33 -29.27 -1.49
CA PRO A 285 -6.12 -27.93 -2.05
C PRO A 285 -6.91 -27.78 -3.35
N VAL A 286 -7.54 -26.61 -3.54
CA VAL A 286 -8.35 -26.30 -4.72
C VAL A 286 -7.92 -24.97 -5.36
N SER A 287 -6.83 -24.38 -4.92
CA SER A 287 -6.20 -23.22 -5.56
C SER A 287 -4.68 -23.36 -5.56
N ASN A 288 -4.00 -22.40 -6.22
CA ASN A 288 -2.55 -22.27 -6.11
C ASN A 288 -2.16 -22.00 -4.64
N GLU A 289 -1.12 -22.68 -4.17
CA GLU A 289 -0.61 -22.60 -2.81
C GLU A 289 0.12 -21.28 -2.50
N ASP A 290 0.52 -20.53 -3.53
CA ASP A 290 1.13 -19.21 -3.37
C ASP A 290 0.11 -18.11 -3.00
N LEU A 291 -1.19 -18.39 -3.09
CA LEU A 291 -2.25 -17.44 -2.75
C LEU A 291 -2.48 -17.42 -1.24
N VAL A 292 -2.40 -16.24 -0.64
CA VAL A 292 -2.81 -16.00 0.75
C VAL A 292 -4.28 -15.60 0.76
N ILE A 293 -5.15 -16.52 1.17
CA ILE A 293 -6.60 -16.32 1.15
C ILE A 293 -7.05 -15.67 2.46
N SER A 294 -7.53 -14.43 2.37
CA SER A 294 -8.07 -13.69 3.51
C SER A 294 -9.56 -13.90 3.73
N SER A 295 -10.31 -14.11 2.66
CA SER A 295 -11.78 -14.20 2.70
C SER A 295 -12.31 -15.16 1.64
N VAL A 296 -13.43 -15.79 1.94
CA VAL A 296 -14.16 -16.67 1.02
C VAL A 296 -15.64 -16.24 1.01
N VAL A 297 -16.23 -16.12 -0.16
CA VAL A 297 -17.67 -15.90 -0.34
C VAL A 297 -18.22 -17.04 -1.19
N LEU A 298 -19.20 -17.74 -0.64
CA LEU A 298 -19.91 -18.84 -1.27
C LEU A 298 -21.31 -18.38 -1.67
N HIS A 299 -21.64 -18.49 -2.96
CA HIS A 299 -22.87 -17.93 -3.48
C HIS A 299 -24.09 -18.84 -3.22
N PRO A 300 -25.09 -18.41 -2.42
CA PRO A 300 -26.17 -19.30 -1.96
C PRO A 300 -27.11 -19.79 -3.09
N LYS A 301 -27.21 -19.04 -4.19
CA LYS A 301 -28.13 -19.32 -5.31
C LYS A 301 -27.40 -19.83 -6.57
N ARG A 302 -26.06 -19.91 -6.56
CA ARG A 302 -25.25 -20.45 -7.67
C ARG A 302 -24.27 -21.49 -7.12
N PRO A 303 -24.73 -22.75 -6.99
CA PRO A 303 -23.87 -23.82 -6.49
C PRO A 303 -22.56 -23.93 -7.26
N GLY A 304 -21.46 -23.95 -6.53
CA GLY A 304 -20.13 -24.01 -7.13
C GLY A 304 -19.49 -22.67 -7.45
N ARG A 305 -20.21 -21.54 -7.26
CA ARG A 305 -19.60 -20.23 -7.35
C ARG A 305 -18.90 -19.87 -6.06
N VAL A 306 -17.58 -19.71 -6.16
CA VAL A 306 -16.68 -19.39 -5.06
C VAL A 306 -15.91 -18.12 -5.43
N ILE A 307 -15.95 -17.12 -4.55
CA ILE A 307 -15.21 -15.87 -4.70
C ILE A 307 -14.21 -15.77 -3.56
N ILE A 308 -12.95 -15.55 -3.87
CA ILE A 308 -11.89 -15.45 -2.86
C ILE A 308 -11.21 -14.08 -2.91
N GLY A 309 -11.00 -13.52 -1.73
CA GLY A 309 -10.14 -12.36 -1.49
C GLY A 309 -8.72 -12.82 -1.20
N VAL A 310 -7.75 -12.24 -1.91
CA VAL A 310 -6.34 -12.61 -1.83
C VAL A 310 -5.51 -11.42 -1.35
N GLU A 311 -4.73 -11.63 -0.31
CA GLU A 311 -3.80 -10.60 0.19
C GLU A 311 -2.80 -10.24 -0.91
N GLY A 312 -2.68 -8.94 -1.21
CA GLY A 312 -1.73 -8.39 -2.17
C GLY A 312 -2.00 -8.69 -3.65
N ASP A 313 -3.11 -9.37 -4.01
CA ASP A 313 -3.40 -9.71 -5.43
C ASP A 313 -4.79 -9.27 -5.90
N GLY A 314 -5.79 -9.31 -5.04
CA GLY A 314 -7.14 -8.92 -5.39
C GLY A 314 -8.16 -10.05 -5.27
N VAL A 315 -9.02 -10.18 -6.27
CA VAL A 315 -10.17 -11.11 -6.23
C VAL A 315 -10.07 -12.15 -7.34
N TYR A 316 -10.43 -13.39 -6.98
CA TYR A 316 -10.57 -14.50 -7.93
C TYR A 316 -11.96 -15.14 -7.82
N VAL A 317 -12.50 -15.56 -8.92
CA VAL A 317 -13.84 -16.16 -9.02
C VAL A 317 -13.74 -17.52 -9.71
N SER A 318 -14.38 -18.50 -9.12
CA SER A 318 -14.63 -19.82 -9.69
C SER A 318 -16.15 -20.01 -9.86
N ASP A 319 -16.57 -20.66 -10.94
CA ASP A 319 -17.94 -21.09 -11.17
C ASP A 319 -18.07 -22.62 -11.23
N ASP A 320 -17.01 -23.36 -10.88
CA ASP A 320 -16.87 -24.81 -11.00
C ASP A 320 -16.40 -25.49 -9.70
N LYS A 321 -16.88 -24.99 -8.54
CA LYS A 321 -16.54 -25.49 -7.20
C LYS A 321 -15.04 -25.39 -6.88
N ALA A 322 -14.42 -24.29 -7.28
CA ALA A 322 -13.01 -23.99 -7.10
C ALA A 322 -12.06 -24.91 -7.89
N THR A 323 -12.52 -25.53 -8.98
CA THR A 323 -11.64 -26.31 -9.87
C THR A 323 -10.75 -25.40 -10.71
N THR A 324 -11.31 -24.30 -11.20
CA THR A 324 -10.58 -23.24 -11.90
C THR A 324 -10.93 -21.87 -11.35
N PHE A 325 -9.99 -20.92 -11.43
CA PHE A 325 -10.18 -19.55 -10.99
C PHE A 325 -9.85 -18.55 -12.09
N ALA A 326 -10.71 -17.56 -12.27
CA ALA A 326 -10.45 -16.39 -13.08
C ALA A 326 -10.17 -15.18 -12.16
N ARG A 327 -9.08 -14.45 -12.41
CA ARG A 327 -8.79 -13.20 -11.70
C ARG A 327 -9.80 -12.12 -12.09
N ARG A 328 -10.41 -11.48 -11.12
CA ARG A 328 -11.48 -10.48 -11.25
C ARG A 328 -11.17 -9.25 -10.41
N SER A 329 -10.08 -8.58 -10.73
CA SER A 329 -9.56 -7.43 -9.98
C SER A 329 -9.66 -6.11 -10.74
N GLU A 330 -10.41 -6.06 -11.85
CA GLU A 330 -10.60 -4.82 -12.61
C GLU A 330 -11.27 -3.75 -11.75
N GLY A 331 -10.68 -2.55 -11.71
CA GLY A 331 -11.13 -1.44 -10.86
C GLY A 331 -10.51 -1.40 -9.45
N LEU A 332 -9.86 -2.49 -8.99
CA LEU A 332 -9.11 -2.46 -7.73
C LEU A 332 -7.76 -1.76 -7.92
N HIS A 333 -7.44 -0.80 -7.04
CA HIS A 333 -6.24 0.01 -7.14
C HIS A 333 -5.53 0.17 -5.78
N ASN A 334 -5.46 -0.89 -5.00
CA ASN A 334 -4.82 -0.90 -3.68
C ASN A 334 -3.51 -1.70 -3.67
N LEU A 335 -2.71 -1.61 -4.72
CA LEU A 335 -1.39 -2.23 -4.74
C LEU A 335 -0.33 -1.27 -4.18
N ARG A 336 0.56 -1.82 -3.36
CA ARG A 336 1.75 -1.09 -2.90
C ARG A 336 2.83 -1.14 -3.96
N ILE A 337 3.16 0.02 -4.47
CA ILE A 337 4.28 0.20 -5.39
C ILE A 337 5.48 0.68 -4.58
N THR A 338 6.54 -0.06 -4.56
CA THR A 338 7.77 0.30 -3.82
C THR A 338 8.76 1.06 -4.67
N SER A 339 8.78 0.77 -5.97
CA SER A 339 9.65 1.45 -6.92
C SER A 339 9.03 1.48 -8.29
N ILE A 340 9.27 2.57 -9.04
CA ILE A 340 8.82 2.72 -10.42
C ILE A 340 9.97 3.27 -11.27
N ALA A 341 10.12 2.79 -12.50
CA ALA A 341 11.17 3.22 -13.41
C ALA A 341 10.68 3.22 -14.85
N ALA A 342 10.89 4.33 -15.56
CA ALA A 342 10.64 4.41 -16.99
C ALA A 342 11.83 3.83 -17.78
N ASP A 343 11.55 3.18 -18.91
CA ASP A 343 12.57 2.64 -19.80
C ASP A 343 13.24 3.80 -20.57
N PRO A 344 14.56 3.98 -20.46
CA PRO A 344 15.24 5.09 -21.13
C PRO A 344 15.38 4.90 -22.64
N GLU A 345 15.17 3.69 -23.16
CA GLU A 345 15.33 3.38 -24.60
C GLU A 345 14.00 3.19 -25.32
N ARG A 346 12.90 2.93 -24.57
CA ARG A 346 11.62 2.60 -25.17
C ARG A 346 10.51 3.50 -24.67
N LYS A 347 9.99 4.32 -25.58
CA LYS A 347 8.84 5.18 -25.33
C LYS A 347 7.66 4.37 -24.78
N GLU A 348 6.92 4.95 -23.85
CA GLU A 348 5.72 4.38 -23.22
C GLU A 348 5.96 3.10 -22.39
N ARG A 349 7.22 2.66 -22.25
CA ARG A 349 7.54 1.54 -21.40
C ARG A 349 7.90 1.99 -19.99
N VAL A 350 7.24 1.37 -19.03
CA VAL A 350 7.48 1.62 -17.60
C VAL A 350 7.40 0.31 -16.82
N TYR A 351 8.20 0.23 -15.76
CA TYR A 351 8.24 -0.90 -14.84
C TYR A 351 7.83 -0.44 -13.45
N ALA A 352 7.09 -1.28 -12.74
CA ALA A 352 6.69 -1.08 -11.35
C ALA A 352 7.02 -2.30 -10.52
N ALA A 353 7.65 -2.08 -9.38
CA ALA A 353 7.85 -3.11 -8.36
C ALA A 353 6.64 -3.09 -7.42
N VAL A 354 5.93 -4.21 -7.37
CA VAL A 354 4.76 -4.42 -6.50
C VAL A 354 5.21 -5.24 -5.29
N ALA A 355 4.94 -4.71 -4.12
CA ALA A 355 5.20 -5.35 -2.84
C ALA A 355 3.87 -5.71 -2.15
N PHE A 356 3.97 -6.50 -1.13
CA PHE A 356 2.96 -7.20 -0.37
C PHE A 356 2.55 -8.55 -0.94
N GLY A 357 3.20 -9.53 -0.39
CA GLY A 357 2.69 -10.86 -0.13
C GLY A 357 2.27 -11.70 -1.34
N GLY A 358 2.68 -12.91 -1.35
CA GLY A 358 2.14 -13.92 -2.23
C GLY A 358 2.48 -13.73 -3.72
N ALA A 359 1.65 -14.29 -4.55
CA ALA A 359 1.85 -14.43 -5.99
C ALA A 359 1.87 -13.11 -6.79
N ALA A 360 1.29 -12.04 -6.24
CA ALA A 360 1.25 -10.74 -6.92
C ALA A 360 2.53 -9.91 -6.76
N SER A 361 3.38 -10.22 -5.79
CA SER A 361 4.66 -9.52 -5.64
C SER A 361 5.56 -9.77 -6.85
N GLY A 362 6.29 -8.76 -7.26
CA GLY A 362 7.22 -8.88 -8.37
C GLY A 362 7.34 -7.60 -9.20
N ILE A 363 7.93 -7.74 -10.36
CA ILE A 363 8.13 -6.62 -11.28
C ILE A 363 7.11 -6.73 -12.42
N TYR A 364 6.36 -5.67 -12.60
CA TYR A 364 5.36 -5.50 -13.65
C TYR A 364 5.88 -4.53 -14.72
N ARG A 365 5.50 -4.76 -15.96
CA ARG A 365 5.83 -3.89 -17.09
C ARG A 365 4.56 -3.48 -17.84
N SER A 366 4.51 -2.22 -18.18
CA SER A 366 3.60 -1.67 -19.18
C SER A 366 4.40 -1.27 -20.42
N ASP A 367 3.85 -1.53 -21.59
CA ASP A 367 4.41 -1.12 -22.89
C ASP A 367 3.52 -0.02 -23.56
N ASP A 368 2.53 0.53 -22.84
CA ASP A 368 1.52 1.47 -23.33
C ASP A 368 1.25 2.63 -22.35
N ALA A 369 2.31 3.15 -21.74
CA ALA A 369 2.27 4.25 -20.80
C ALA A 369 1.38 4.00 -19.57
N GLY A 370 1.39 2.78 -19.05
CA GLY A 370 0.69 2.41 -17.83
C GLY A 370 -0.80 2.09 -18.01
N ARG A 371 -1.30 1.88 -19.24
CA ARG A 371 -2.70 1.48 -19.45
C ARG A 371 -2.90 0.00 -19.13
N ASN A 372 -2.00 -0.85 -19.61
CA ASN A 372 -2.01 -2.28 -19.34
C ASN A 372 -0.69 -2.73 -18.75
N TRP A 373 -0.74 -3.69 -17.84
CA TRP A 373 0.42 -4.21 -17.14
C TRP A 373 0.47 -5.72 -17.19
N LYS A 374 1.68 -6.25 -17.26
CA LYS A 374 1.94 -7.69 -17.11
C LYS A 374 3.11 -7.90 -16.15
N ARG A 375 3.00 -8.91 -15.29
CA ARG A 375 4.14 -9.36 -14.49
C ARG A 375 5.20 -9.92 -15.44
N VAL A 376 6.42 -9.46 -15.30
CA VAL A 376 7.53 -9.88 -16.16
C VAL A 376 8.59 -10.66 -15.41
N SER A 377 8.74 -10.50 -14.08
CA SER A 377 9.66 -11.32 -13.31
C SER A 377 9.19 -12.79 -13.26
N THR A 378 9.91 -13.68 -13.93
CA THR A 378 9.65 -15.13 -13.93
C THR A 378 10.35 -15.82 -12.76
N THR A 379 11.52 -15.32 -12.37
CA THR A 379 12.25 -15.78 -11.19
C THR A 379 11.61 -15.20 -9.93
N PRO A 380 11.43 -15.98 -8.86
CA PRO A 380 11.05 -15.45 -7.57
C PRO A 380 12.07 -14.41 -7.11
N ILE A 381 11.62 -13.18 -6.95
CA ILE A 381 12.43 -12.06 -6.44
C ILE A 381 11.79 -11.58 -5.13
N PRO A 382 12.60 -11.38 -4.06
CA PRO A 382 12.10 -10.80 -2.82
C PRO A 382 11.49 -9.42 -3.05
N GLU A 383 10.81 -8.87 -2.05
CA GLU A 383 10.24 -7.53 -2.14
C GLU A 383 11.28 -6.52 -2.63
N VAL A 384 11.04 -5.95 -3.80
CA VAL A 384 11.93 -4.98 -4.45
C VAL A 384 11.66 -3.61 -3.87
N LEU A 385 12.67 -2.98 -3.27
CA LEU A 385 12.59 -1.66 -2.65
C LEU A 385 13.13 -0.56 -3.57
N SER A 386 14.06 -0.91 -4.44
CA SER A 386 14.68 0.01 -5.40
C SER A 386 14.89 -0.69 -6.73
N LEU A 387 14.31 -0.15 -7.80
CA LEU A 387 14.47 -0.63 -9.18
C LEU A 387 15.14 0.45 -10.02
N ILE A 388 16.24 0.11 -10.66
CA ILE A 388 16.94 1.01 -11.58
C ILE A 388 16.99 0.36 -12.96
N ILE A 389 16.69 1.17 -13.98
CA ILE A 389 16.82 0.82 -15.38
C ILE A 389 17.69 1.86 -16.07
N ALA A 390 18.63 1.38 -16.85
CA ALA A 390 19.54 2.23 -17.61
C ALA A 390 19.60 1.80 -19.07
N ALA A 391 19.94 2.72 -19.95
CA ALA A 391 20.21 2.40 -21.34
C ALA A 391 21.42 1.47 -21.44
N LYS A 392 21.39 0.54 -22.38
CA LYS A 392 22.46 -0.46 -22.59
C LYS A 392 23.83 0.17 -22.85
N GLU A 393 23.83 1.32 -23.51
CA GLU A 393 25.09 2.07 -23.77
C GLU A 393 25.67 2.68 -22.49
N SER A 394 24.81 3.04 -21.53
CA SER A 394 25.20 3.71 -20.29
C SER A 394 25.41 2.76 -19.10
N ALA A 395 25.15 1.46 -19.28
CA ALA A 395 25.25 0.47 -18.21
C ALA A 395 25.78 -0.88 -18.71
N GLU A 396 26.67 -1.51 -17.94
CA GLU A 396 27.12 -2.90 -18.15
C GLU A 396 25.95 -3.87 -17.93
N VAL A 397 25.19 -3.64 -16.87
CA VAL A 397 23.96 -4.38 -16.55
C VAL A 397 22.80 -3.37 -16.55
N PRO A 398 21.81 -3.49 -17.45
CA PRO A 398 20.73 -2.52 -17.56
C PRO A 398 19.81 -2.45 -16.35
N PHE A 399 19.51 -3.59 -15.72
CA PHE A 399 18.52 -3.69 -14.65
C PHE A 399 19.17 -4.07 -13.33
N LEU A 400 18.94 -3.25 -12.30
CA LEU A 400 19.35 -3.55 -10.92
C LEU A 400 18.14 -3.44 -9.99
N ALA A 401 18.03 -4.38 -9.06
CA ALA A 401 17.02 -4.36 -8.00
C ALA A 401 17.67 -4.53 -6.63
N GLY A 402 17.37 -3.60 -5.73
CA GLY A 402 17.63 -3.71 -4.31
C GLY A 402 16.39 -4.24 -3.62
N THR A 403 16.55 -5.27 -2.78
CA THR A 403 15.45 -5.99 -2.17
C THR A 403 15.57 -6.06 -0.64
N GLU A 404 14.55 -6.61 0.02
CA GLU A 404 14.62 -6.96 1.44
C GLU A 404 15.70 -8.01 1.76
N LYS A 405 16.19 -8.75 0.77
CA LYS A 405 17.13 -9.87 0.94
C LYS A 405 18.35 -9.78 0.03
N GLY A 406 18.81 -8.56 -0.31
CA GLY A 406 20.02 -8.35 -1.07
C GLY A 406 19.82 -7.74 -2.45
N PHE A 407 20.82 -7.92 -3.28
CA PHE A 407 20.94 -7.32 -4.60
C PHE A 407 20.56 -8.32 -5.69
N PHE A 408 19.88 -7.84 -6.71
CA PHE A 408 19.55 -8.61 -7.90
C PHE A 408 19.88 -7.80 -9.16
N TRP A 409 20.24 -8.51 -10.21
CA TRP A 409 20.51 -7.92 -11.51
C TRP A 409 19.87 -8.72 -12.65
N SER A 410 19.62 -8.06 -13.77
CA SER A 410 19.05 -8.67 -14.97
C SER A 410 19.52 -7.93 -16.23
N ASN A 411 19.60 -8.66 -17.34
CA ASN A 411 19.91 -8.09 -18.66
C ASN A 411 18.64 -7.72 -19.46
N ASP A 412 17.48 -8.27 -19.09
CA ASP A 412 16.22 -8.17 -19.84
C ASP A 412 15.02 -7.71 -19.00
N GLY A 413 15.19 -7.66 -17.66
CA GLY A 413 14.14 -7.33 -16.70
C GLY A 413 13.15 -8.48 -16.45
N VAL A 414 13.41 -9.68 -16.96
CA VAL A 414 12.56 -10.87 -16.86
C VAL A 414 13.19 -11.93 -15.94
N GLU A 415 14.43 -12.31 -16.28
CA GLU A 415 15.20 -13.25 -15.48
C GLU A 415 16.16 -12.48 -14.57
N TRP A 416 16.10 -12.78 -13.27
CA TRP A 416 16.84 -12.09 -12.24
C TRP A 416 17.82 -13.01 -11.54
N THR A 417 19.05 -12.54 -11.37
CA THR A 417 20.12 -13.25 -10.67
C THR A 417 20.46 -12.52 -9.38
N GLN A 418 20.51 -13.26 -8.26
CA GLN A 418 20.97 -12.70 -7.00
C GLN A 418 22.48 -12.47 -7.05
N ALA A 419 22.92 -11.28 -6.67
CA ALA A 419 24.34 -10.93 -6.59
C ALA A 419 24.91 -11.22 -5.19
N PRO A 420 26.18 -11.66 -5.07
CA PRO A 420 26.89 -11.68 -3.80
C PRO A 420 27.01 -10.29 -3.15
N PRO A 421 27.07 -10.20 -1.82
CA PRO A 421 27.02 -11.28 -0.86
C PRO A 421 25.59 -11.80 -0.65
N SER A 422 25.37 -13.08 -0.83
CA SER A 422 24.06 -13.74 -0.68
C SER A 422 23.86 -14.40 0.69
N HIS A 423 24.90 -14.36 1.55
CA HIS A 423 24.93 -15.14 2.78
C HIS A 423 24.17 -14.52 3.96
N PHE A 424 23.83 -13.21 3.87
CA PHE A 424 23.07 -12.51 4.91
C PHE A 424 21.93 -11.71 4.26
N PRO A 425 20.74 -11.66 4.88
CA PRO A 425 19.66 -10.83 4.41
C PRO A 425 20.02 -9.35 4.61
N ILE A 426 20.55 -8.70 3.58
CA ILE A 426 20.83 -7.28 3.57
C ILE A 426 19.60 -6.58 2.97
N ARG A 427 18.95 -5.71 3.75
CA ARG A 427 17.92 -4.85 3.22
C ARG A 427 18.55 -3.73 2.41
N VAL A 428 18.25 -3.65 1.13
CA VAL A 428 18.76 -2.63 0.21
C VAL A 428 17.70 -1.55 0.01
N ASN A 429 17.87 -0.42 0.68
CA ASN A 429 16.89 0.67 0.69
C ASN A 429 16.84 1.42 -0.64
N LYS A 430 18.01 1.73 -1.23
CA LYS A 430 18.10 2.46 -2.50
C LYS A 430 19.40 2.14 -3.22
N ILE A 431 19.33 2.02 -4.54
CA ILE A 431 20.50 1.93 -5.43
C ILE A 431 20.56 3.19 -6.28
N VAL A 432 21.76 3.72 -6.49
CA VAL A 432 22.03 4.80 -7.43
C VAL A 432 23.17 4.42 -8.37
N ARG A 433 23.02 4.74 -9.65
CA ARG A 433 24.06 4.50 -10.65
C ARG A 433 25.00 5.69 -10.72
N PHE A 434 26.28 5.42 -10.58
CA PHE A 434 27.32 6.45 -10.62
C PHE A 434 27.95 6.57 -12.01
N ASN A 435 28.23 5.45 -12.65
CA ASN A 435 28.70 5.38 -14.05
C ASN A 435 28.34 4.02 -14.65
N ARG A 436 28.86 3.69 -15.83
CA ARG A 436 28.55 2.46 -16.56
C ARG A 436 28.70 1.19 -15.72
N ASN A 437 29.77 1.06 -14.94
CA ASN A 437 30.08 -0.16 -14.18
C ASN A 437 29.92 0.02 -12.67
N ARG A 438 29.86 1.27 -12.19
CA ARG A 438 29.84 1.57 -10.76
C ARG A 438 28.47 2.04 -10.31
N SER A 439 27.96 1.39 -9.30
CA SER A 439 26.74 1.79 -8.58
C SER A 439 26.99 1.75 -7.07
N PHE A 440 26.15 2.46 -6.34
CA PHE A 440 26.18 2.49 -4.88
C PHE A 440 24.80 2.19 -4.32
N ALA A 441 24.76 1.65 -3.12
CA ALA A 441 23.51 1.34 -2.45
C ALA A 441 23.52 1.73 -0.98
N ALA A 442 22.43 2.32 -0.52
CA ALA A 442 22.11 2.48 0.88
C ALA A 442 21.46 1.20 1.41
N THR A 443 21.98 0.64 2.48
CA THR A 443 21.53 -0.64 3.03
C THR A 443 21.41 -0.61 4.56
N SER A 444 20.80 -1.65 5.12
CA SER A 444 20.78 -1.88 6.57
C SER A 444 22.17 -2.09 7.19
N GLU A 445 23.17 -2.41 6.37
CA GLU A 445 24.54 -2.70 6.77
C GLU A 445 25.54 -1.61 6.30
N GLY A 446 25.06 -0.43 5.98
CA GLY A 446 25.87 0.68 5.49
C GLY A 446 25.80 0.89 3.98
N VAL A 447 26.85 1.46 3.39
CA VAL A 447 26.91 1.72 1.96
C VAL A 447 27.68 0.62 1.24
N PHE A 448 27.09 0.06 0.20
CA PHE A 448 27.71 -0.90 -0.70
C PHE A 448 28.01 -0.29 -2.06
N THR A 449 29.00 -0.83 -2.76
CA THR A 449 29.36 -0.45 -4.12
C THR A 449 29.61 -1.68 -4.98
N THR A 450 29.39 -1.53 -6.27
CA THR A 450 29.78 -2.48 -7.30
C THR A 450 30.73 -1.81 -8.30
N ARG A 451 31.55 -2.61 -9.00
CA ARG A 451 32.47 -2.15 -10.05
C ARG A 451 32.31 -2.92 -11.37
N ASP A 452 31.38 -3.86 -11.42
CA ASP A 452 31.10 -4.77 -12.54
C ASP A 452 29.66 -4.67 -13.04
N GLY A 453 29.04 -3.50 -12.82
CA GLY A 453 27.68 -3.23 -13.24
C GLY A 453 26.59 -3.72 -12.29
N GLY A 454 26.95 -4.39 -11.18
CA GLY A 454 25.99 -4.88 -10.19
C GLY A 454 25.96 -6.39 -10.02
N LYS A 455 26.91 -7.11 -10.63
CA LYS A 455 27.01 -8.58 -10.51
C LYS A 455 27.59 -9.00 -9.16
N GLU A 456 28.48 -8.17 -8.59
CA GLU A 456 29.02 -8.34 -7.23
C GLU A 456 28.98 -7.02 -6.47
N TRP A 457 28.73 -7.09 -5.15
CA TRP A 457 28.65 -5.92 -4.28
C TRP A 457 29.56 -6.04 -3.07
N TYR A 458 30.22 -4.96 -2.73
CA TYR A 458 31.19 -4.88 -1.64
C TYR A 458 30.79 -3.76 -0.67
N ARG A 459 30.86 -4.03 0.62
CA ARG A 459 30.73 -2.99 1.63
C ARG A 459 31.92 -2.04 1.52
N LEU A 460 31.65 -0.73 1.50
CA LEU A 460 32.71 0.25 1.61
C LEU A 460 33.29 0.20 3.03
N ALA A 461 34.61 -0.08 3.15
CA ALA A 461 35.28 -0.36 4.43
C ALA A 461 35.20 0.79 5.46
N SER A 462 35.03 2.01 5.00
CA SER A 462 34.84 3.22 5.83
C SER A 462 33.37 3.59 6.03
N SER A 463 32.43 2.76 5.55
CA SER A 463 31.03 3.11 5.60
C SER A 463 30.43 2.78 6.96
N LEU A 464 29.61 3.67 7.37
CA LEU A 464 28.83 3.70 8.60
C LEU A 464 27.84 2.56 8.68
N ASP A 465 27.40 2.33 9.87
CA ASP A 465 26.30 1.42 10.16
C ASP A 465 24.99 2.08 9.68
N LYS A 466 24.24 1.46 8.80
CA LYS A 466 22.91 1.84 8.31
C LYS A 466 22.84 3.16 7.52
N ALA A 467 22.66 3.05 6.23
CA ALA A 467 22.35 4.18 5.37
C ALA A 467 20.84 4.18 5.02
N ALA A 468 20.17 5.28 5.32
CA ALA A 468 18.73 5.42 5.07
C ALA A 468 18.44 5.70 3.59
N ASP A 469 19.19 6.63 3.01
CA ASP A 469 19.01 7.09 1.63
C ASP A 469 20.35 7.55 1.03
N ILE A 470 20.42 7.60 -0.30
CA ILE A 470 21.63 7.91 -1.04
C ILE A 470 21.29 8.63 -2.35
N VAL A 471 22.11 9.60 -2.73
CA VAL A 471 21.94 10.34 -3.99
C VAL A 471 23.29 10.68 -4.61
N VAL A 472 23.29 10.75 -5.93
CA VAL A 472 24.43 11.27 -6.70
C VAL A 472 24.23 12.77 -6.91
N GLY A 473 25.27 13.53 -6.68
CA GLY A 473 25.33 14.95 -6.94
C GLY A 473 26.71 15.29 -7.51
N THR A 474 27.11 16.55 -7.35
CA THR A 474 28.44 17.03 -7.75
C THR A 474 29.10 17.80 -6.62
N VAL A 475 30.44 17.81 -6.59
CA VAL A 475 31.26 18.74 -5.84
C VAL A 475 32.16 19.43 -6.85
N GLY A 476 31.91 20.71 -7.13
CA GLY A 476 32.46 21.37 -8.31
C GLY A 476 32.02 20.64 -9.58
N GLU A 477 32.95 20.31 -10.44
CA GLU A 477 32.68 19.56 -11.70
C GLU A 477 32.72 18.04 -11.52
N ARG A 478 33.09 17.54 -10.35
CA ARG A 478 33.22 16.11 -10.06
C ARG A 478 31.94 15.52 -9.52
N ARG A 479 31.57 14.35 -10.00
CA ARG A 479 30.47 13.57 -9.40
C ARG A 479 30.85 13.15 -7.99
N ALA A 480 29.91 13.34 -7.07
CA ALA A 480 30.01 12.95 -5.68
C ALA A 480 28.77 12.13 -5.27
N LEU A 481 28.93 11.34 -4.22
CA LEU A 481 27.86 10.59 -3.62
C LEU A 481 27.53 11.17 -2.27
N TYR A 482 26.26 11.32 -1.96
CA TYR A 482 25.76 11.77 -0.65
C TYR A 482 24.94 10.68 -0.01
N ALA A 483 25.32 10.26 1.19
CA ALA A 483 24.64 9.25 1.97
C ALA A 483 24.04 9.84 3.24
N LEU A 484 22.79 9.58 3.48
CA LEU A 484 22.07 9.97 4.68
C LEU A 484 22.07 8.79 5.65
N THR A 485 22.60 9.01 6.85
CA THR A 485 22.73 8.00 7.90
C THR A 485 22.05 8.46 9.17
N ALA A 486 22.01 7.60 10.19
CA ALA A 486 21.51 7.98 11.51
C ALA A 486 22.35 9.10 12.15
N ASP A 487 23.65 9.17 11.84
CA ASP A 487 24.61 10.10 12.42
C ASP A 487 24.74 11.41 11.61
N GLY A 488 24.08 11.51 10.47
CA GLY A 488 24.09 12.72 9.65
C GLY A 488 24.33 12.47 8.17
N LEU A 489 24.75 13.52 7.46
CA LEU A 489 25.04 13.51 6.04
C LEU A 489 26.52 13.33 5.78
N LEU A 490 26.86 12.47 4.85
CA LEU A 490 28.19 12.21 4.39
C LEU A 490 28.32 12.42 2.90
N ALA A 491 29.45 12.91 2.47
CA ALA A 491 29.82 12.99 1.08
C ALA A 491 31.00 12.05 0.78
N PHE A 492 30.97 11.36 -0.34
CA PHE A 492 32.05 10.55 -0.87
C PHE A 492 32.58 11.18 -2.15
N ASP A 493 33.83 11.58 -2.18
CA ASP A 493 34.48 12.27 -3.30
C ASP A 493 35.07 11.31 -4.35
N GLY A 494 34.98 10.01 -4.12
CA GLY A 494 35.56 8.93 -4.93
C GLY A 494 36.68 8.17 -4.20
N GLU A 495 37.26 8.74 -3.16
CA GLU A 495 38.35 8.19 -2.35
C GLU A 495 37.99 8.05 -0.87
N GLN A 496 37.42 9.10 -0.29
CA GLN A 496 37.12 9.13 1.15
C GLN A 496 35.73 9.71 1.45
N TRP A 497 35.21 9.37 2.63
CA TRP A 497 34.00 9.95 3.18
C TRP A 497 34.31 11.20 4.00
N LEU A 498 33.59 12.25 3.73
CA LEU A 498 33.64 13.51 4.46
C LEU A 498 32.32 13.71 5.20
N THR A 499 32.38 13.99 6.49
CA THR A 499 31.20 14.37 7.27
C THR A 499 30.78 15.79 6.92
N ILE A 500 29.55 15.97 6.53
CA ILE A 500 28.95 17.29 6.33
C ILE A 500 28.43 17.77 7.66
N HIS A 501 29.23 18.59 8.34
CA HIS A 501 28.85 19.21 9.61
C HIS A 501 27.65 20.15 9.39
N ASN A 502 26.79 20.28 10.41
CA ASN A 502 25.56 21.08 10.40
C ASN A 502 24.44 20.59 9.46
N ALA A 503 24.57 19.39 8.86
CA ALA A 503 23.45 18.80 8.16
C ALA A 503 22.28 18.49 9.10
N PRO A 504 21.03 18.50 8.61
CA PRO A 504 19.87 18.20 9.42
C PRO A 504 19.97 16.82 10.08
N ALA A 505 19.95 16.79 11.41
CA ALA A 505 19.80 15.56 12.15
C ALA A 505 18.40 14.96 11.88
N LYS A 506 18.25 13.63 11.90
CA LYS A 506 16.97 12.93 11.69
C LYS A 506 16.37 13.03 10.27
N GLY A 507 17.19 13.29 9.26
CA GLY A 507 16.79 13.17 7.86
C GLY A 507 16.39 11.73 7.51
N ARG A 508 15.40 11.55 6.64
CA ARG A 508 14.91 10.24 6.18
C ARG A 508 15.10 10.04 4.70
N THR A 509 14.94 11.09 3.93
CA THR A 509 15.10 11.06 2.47
C THR A 509 15.95 12.24 2.01
N ILE A 510 16.70 12.03 0.92
CA ILE A 510 17.56 13.02 0.31
C ILE A 510 17.32 13.09 -1.19
N ALA A 511 17.26 14.30 -1.72
CA ALA A 511 17.27 14.57 -3.15
C ALA A 511 18.38 15.56 -3.50
N SER A 512 18.91 15.47 -4.72
CA SER A 512 19.87 16.44 -5.26
C SER A 512 19.28 17.14 -6.47
N ARG A 513 19.64 18.40 -6.66
CA ARG A 513 19.22 19.21 -7.79
C ARG A 513 20.28 20.24 -8.17
N SER A 514 20.42 20.49 -9.47
CA SER A 514 21.23 21.58 -10.00
C SER A 514 20.33 22.78 -10.32
N ILE A 515 20.68 23.96 -9.80
CA ILE A 515 19.96 25.21 -10.00
C ILE A 515 20.98 26.25 -10.40
N ASP A 516 20.80 26.89 -11.55
CA ASP A 516 21.74 27.87 -12.13
C ASP A 516 23.21 27.39 -12.09
N GLY A 517 23.42 26.11 -12.42
CA GLY A 517 24.74 25.49 -12.39
C GLY A 517 25.28 25.19 -10.98
N ARG A 518 24.52 25.43 -9.93
CA ARG A 518 24.90 25.13 -8.54
C ARG A 518 24.12 23.93 -8.03
N GLN A 519 24.81 23.03 -7.34
CA GLN A 519 24.21 21.84 -6.77
C GLN A 519 23.64 22.10 -5.39
N TYR A 520 22.38 21.70 -5.20
CA TYR A 520 21.67 21.73 -3.91
C TYR A 520 21.31 20.32 -3.48
N LEU A 521 21.30 20.11 -2.17
CA LEU A 521 20.73 18.92 -1.52
C LEU A 521 19.51 19.33 -0.72
N PHE A 522 18.47 18.50 -0.79
CA PHE A 522 17.25 18.65 -0.03
C PHE A 522 17.12 17.43 0.87
N ILE A 523 16.96 17.68 2.16
CA ILE A 523 16.78 16.62 3.17
C ILE A 523 15.44 16.82 3.84
N ALA A 524 14.61 15.77 3.82
CA ALA A 524 13.35 15.74 4.53
C ALA A 524 13.40 14.80 5.73
N GLY A 525 12.79 15.22 6.82
CA GLY A 525 12.73 14.48 8.07
C GLY A 525 11.61 14.98 8.99
N SER A 526 11.73 14.66 10.29
CA SER A 526 10.73 15.08 11.29
C SER A 526 10.57 16.60 11.42
N ASP A 527 11.61 17.35 11.05
CA ASP A 527 11.68 18.81 11.20
C ASP A 527 11.36 19.54 9.88
N GLY A 528 10.75 18.84 8.94
CA GLY A 528 10.40 19.36 7.61
C GLY A 528 11.50 19.17 6.58
N VAL A 529 11.52 20.01 5.53
CA VAL A 529 12.48 19.94 4.43
C VAL A 529 13.48 21.07 4.53
N LYS A 530 14.76 20.73 4.52
CA LYS A 530 15.87 21.68 4.54
C LYS A 530 16.70 21.58 3.27
N ALA A 531 17.13 22.71 2.77
CA ALA A 531 17.98 22.83 1.59
C ALA A 531 19.37 23.34 1.99
N GLY A 532 20.41 22.74 1.40
CA GLY A 532 21.79 23.16 1.56
C GLY A 532 22.53 23.15 0.24
N ARG A 533 23.34 24.17 0.00
CA ARG A 533 24.17 24.30 -1.17
C ARG A 533 25.46 23.49 -1.00
N VAL A 534 25.82 22.68 -2.00
CA VAL A 534 26.96 21.74 -1.90
C VAL A 534 28.33 22.46 -1.77
N ASP A 535 28.47 23.63 -2.37
CA ASP A 535 29.70 24.43 -2.29
C ASP A 535 29.83 25.26 -0.99
N SER A 536 28.77 25.28 -0.18
CA SER A 536 28.71 26.09 1.03
C SER A 536 27.78 25.44 2.08
N PHE A 537 28.18 24.26 2.58
CA PHE A 537 27.42 23.58 3.65
C PHE A 537 27.36 24.31 4.99
N ALA A 538 27.86 25.54 5.06
CA ALA A 538 27.85 26.34 6.27
C ALA A 538 26.44 26.70 6.75
N GLN A 539 25.46 26.72 5.86
CA GLN A 539 24.08 27.11 6.19
C GLN A 539 23.06 26.21 5.50
N TRP A 540 22.26 25.53 6.30
CA TRP A 540 21.04 24.85 5.88
C TRP A 540 19.84 25.76 6.12
N GLN A 541 19.13 26.07 5.05
CA GLN A 541 17.94 26.92 5.13
C GLN A 541 16.68 26.02 5.11
N GLN A 542 15.64 26.47 5.81
CA GLN A 542 14.34 25.87 5.63
C GLN A 542 13.93 26.08 4.16
N ALA A 543 13.62 24.99 3.44
CA ALA A 543 13.05 25.13 2.13
C ALA A 543 11.73 25.92 2.26
N GLN A 544 11.55 26.95 1.42
CA GLN A 544 10.33 27.76 1.45
C GLN A 544 9.17 26.94 0.88
N ALA A 545 8.71 25.95 1.64
CA ALA A 545 7.53 25.17 1.35
C ALA A 545 6.36 25.68 2.20
N PRO A 546 5.14 25.72 1.69
CA PRO A 546 3.99 26.30 2.37
C PRO A 546 3.65 25.70 3.74
N ASN A 547 4.15 24.50 4.06
CA ASN A 547 3.90 23.85 5.36
C ASN A 547 5.07 23.00 5.83
N ALA A 548 5.47 23.16 7.08
CA ALA A 548 6.63 22.50 7.73
C ALA A 548 6.45 20.99 8.01
N LYS A 549 5.38 20.34 7.51
CA LYS A 549 5.01 18.97 7.90
C LYS A 549 5.39 17.89 6.87
N TYR A 550 6.17 18.23 5.86
CA TYR A 550 6.56 17.26 4.83
C TYR A 550 7.68 16.35 5.31
N ALA A 551 7.45 15.04 5.20
CA ALA A 551 8.33 14.00 5.74
C ALA A 551 9.19 13.30 4.69
N SER A 552 8.94 13.52 3.40
CA SER A 552 9.72 12.93 2.31
C SER A 552 9.96 13.93 1.19
N VAL A 553 11.15 13.89 0.62
CA VAL A 553 11.53 14.63 -0.58
C VAL A 553 11.99 13.64 -1.65
N MET A 554 11.48 13.79 -2.86
CA MET A 554 11.88 12.99 -4.01
C MET A 554 12.22 13.93 -5.16
N GLY A 555 13.39 13.74 -5.75
CA GLY A 555 13.80 14.42 -6.97
C GLY A 555 13.38 13.60 -8.18
N ALA A 556 12.80 14.25 -9.18
CA ALA A 556 12.61 13.69 -10.49
C ALA A 556 13.32 14.59 -11.48
N SER A 557 14.43 14.11 -12.01
CA SER A 557 15.26 14.87 -12.94
C SER A 557 14.98 14.45 -14.37
N ARG A 558 14.74 15.45 -15.20
CA ARG A 558 14.71 15.33 -16.64
C ARG A 558 15.48 16.50 -17.24
N ASN A 559 16.76 16.30 -17.47
CA ASN A 559 17.69 17.26 -18.08
C ASN A 559 17.53 18.69 -17.53
N ALA A 560 17.11 19.63 -17.52
CA ALA A 560 17.06 20.95 -16.89
C ALA A 560 15.81 21.24 -16.07
N ASP A 561 14.77 20.40 -16.18
CA ASP A 561 13.47 20.65 -15.52
C ASP A 561 13.30 19.74 -14.31
N ASP A 562 14.20 19.84 -13.34
CA ASP A 562 14.15 19.03 -12.12
C ASP A 562 13.02 19.51 -11.21
N LEU A 563 12.01 18.68 -11.03
CA LEU A 563 10.94 18.90 -10.06
C LEU A 563 11.25 18.20 -8.74
N LEU A 564 10.97 18.87 -7.63
CA LEU A 564 10.92 18.26 -6.32
C LEU A 564 9.48 17.95 -5.93
N PHE A 565 9.28 16.76 -5.44
CA PHE A 565 8.01 16.31 -4.89
C PHE A 565 8.15 16.20 -3.38
N LEU A 566 7.36 16.96 -2.65
CA LEU A 566 7.29 16.89 -1.20
C LEU A 566 6.01 16.17 -0.81
N THR A 567 6.14 15.14 0.03
CA THR A 567 5.01 14.34 0.46
C THR A 567 4.91 14.30 1.98
N SER A 568 3.69 14.26 2.49
CA SER A 568 3.39 14.11 3.91
C SER A 568 2.64 12.81 4.17
N ARG A 569 2.94 12.14 5.30
CA ARG A 569 2.22 10.93 5.73
C ARG A 569 0.77 11.17 6.13
N GLN A 570 0.39 12.40 6.43
CA GLN A 570 -0.91 12.73 6.99
C GLN A 570 -1.79 13.58 6.07
N GLN A 571 -1.26 14.08 4.96
CA GLN A 571 -1.95 15.01 4.08
C GLN A 571 -2.01 14.48 2.64
N ARG A 572 -3.13 14.77 1.96
CA ARG A 572 -3.35 14.47 0.55
C ARG A 572 -2.48 15.28 -0.40
N GLU A 573 -1.81 16.28 0.14
CA GLU A 573 -1.14 17.30 -0.63
C GLU A 573 0.25 16.84 -0.99
N VAL A 574 0.52 16.87 -2.27
CA VAL A 574 1.85 16.75 -2.83
C VAL A 574 2.24 18.12 -3.33
N LEU A 575 3.27 18.69 -2.78
CA LEU A 575 3.83 19.90 -3.34
C LEU A 575 4.82 19.54 -4.43
N VAL A 576 4.60 20.11 -5.59
CA VAL A 576 5.53 20.04 -6.72
C VAL A 576 6.01 21.45 -7.01
N GLY A 577 7.31 21.66 -7.04
CA GLY A 577 7.78 23.00 -7.28
C GLY A 577 9.28 23.16 -7.39
N ILE A 578 9.64 24.42 -7.52
CA ILE A 578 11.01 24.92 -7.58
C ILE A 578 11.23 25.70 -6.29
N PRO A 579 12.07 25.20 -5.37
CA PRO A 579 12.23 25.79 -4.03
C PRO A 579 12.63 27.27 -3.99
N GLU A 580 13.41 27.71 -5.00
CA GLU A 580 13.96 29.07 -5.01
C GLU A 580 12.95 30.13 -5.44
N GLU A 581 11.96 29.72 -6.22
CA GLU A 581 10.94 30.63 -6.72
C GLU A 581 9.78 30.80 -5.74
N ALA A 582 9.80 30.08 -4.61
CA ALA A 582 8.65 29.92 -3.71
C ALA A 582 7.35 29.52 -4.46
N ASP A 583 7.51 28.98 -5.66
CA ASP A 583 6.42 28.62 -6.56
C ASP A 583 6.14 27.13 -6.42
N TRP A 584 5.43 26.80 -5.35
CA TRP A 584 4.97 25.46 -5.09
C TRP A 584 3.54 25.31 -5.58
N GLN A 585 3.33 24.34 -6.47
CA GLN A 585 2.00 23.93 -6.86
C GLN A 585 1.55 22.80 -5.95
N GLU A 586 0.45 23.02 -5.27
CA GLU A 586 -0.22 21.96 -4.53
C GLU A 586 -0.98 21.06 -5.51
N LEU A 587 -0.64 19.78 -5.48
CA LEU A 587 -1.32 18.75 -6.24
C LEU A 587 -2.07 17.85 -5.27
N THR A 588 -3.38 17.88 -5.35
CA THR A 588 -4.19 16.93 -4.57
C THR A 588 -4.18 15.58 -5.26
N LEU A 589 -3.58 14.56 -4.63
CA LEU A 589 -3.72 13.19 -5.09
C LEU A 589 -5.20 12.80 -5.10
N PRO A 590 -5.67 12.10 -6.12
CA PRO A 590 -7.08 11.68 -6.20
C PRO A 590 -7.46 10.62 -5.16
N MET A 591 -6.58 10.34 -4.19
CA MET A 591 -6.79 9.42 -3.07
C MET A 591 -6.30 10.01 -1.76
N GLN A 592 -7.00 9.66 -0.66
CA GLN A 592 -6.57 9.97 0.71
C GLN A 592 -5.70 8.86 1.29
N GLY A 593 -4.84 9.22 2.24
CA GLY A 593 -4.10 8.25 3.06
C GLY A 593 -3.02 7.45 2.34
N THR A 594 -2.67 7.85 1.11
CA THR A 594 -1.67 7.18 0.29
C THR A 594 -0.39 8.02 0.22
N GLU A 595 0.75 7.41 0.54
CA GLU A 595 2.07 8.05 0.41
C GLU A 595 2.67 7.76 -0.97
N ILE A 596 3.36 8.72 -1.55
CA ILE A 596 4.21 8.50 -2.72
C ILE A 596 5.46 7.75 -2.27
N THR A 597 5.75 6.64 -2.92
CA THR A 597 6.91 5.81 -2.64
C THR A 597 8.03 6.01 -3.65
N SER A 598 7.67 6.31 -4.89
CA SER A 598 8.63 6.42 -5.98
C SER A 598 8.07 7.27 -7.11
N ILE A 599 8.95 8.01 -7.79
CA ILE A 599 8.62 8.84 -8.93
C ILE A 599 9.60 8.56 -10.05
N ALA A 600 9.10 8.37 -11.27
CA ALA A 600 9.92 8.22 -12.47
C ALA A 600 9.45 9.16 -13.57
N PRO A 601 10.31 10.08 -14.04
CA PRO A 601 10.01 10.87 -15.23
C PRO A 601 10.02 9.96 -16.47
N ASP A 602 9.09 10.17 -17.38
CA ASP A 602 9.11 9.54 -18.70
C ASP A 602 10.15 10.28 -19.58
N PRO A 603 11.20 9.61 -20.07
CA PRO A 603 12.27 10.28 -20.80
C PRO A 603 11.85 10.88 -22.16
N PHE A 604 10.66 10.55 -22.65
CA PHE A 604 10.17 10.96 -23.98
C PHE A 604 9.01 11.95 -23.95
N THR A 605 8.33 12.11 -22.79
CA THR A 605 7.15 12.96 -22.66
C THR A 605 7.19 13.77 -21.35
N SER A 606 6.23 14.64 -21.12
CA SER A 606 6.11 15.43 -19.87
C SER A 606 5.46 14.66 -18.72
N ARG A 607 5.35 13.34 -18.80
CA ARG A 607 4.71 12.52 -17.79
C ARG A 607 5.64 12.18 -16.64
N TYR A 608 5.05 12.03 -15.47
CA TYR A 608 5.67 11.40 -14.32
C TYR A 608 4.82 10.20 -13.91
N TYR A 609 5.46 9.06 -13.75
CA TYR A 609 4.86 7.87 -13.17
C TYR A 609 5.11 7.90 -11.68
N VAL A 610 4.06 7.73 -10.89
CA VAL A 610 4.08 7.88 -9.44
C VAL A 610 3.58 6.61 -8.79
N GLY A 611 4.45 5.94 -8.07
CA GLY A 611 4.13 4.78 -7.25
C GLY A 611 3.67 5.20 -5.87
N THR A 612 2.73 4.45 -5.28
CA THR A 612 2.11 4.77 -4.00
C THR A 612 2.03 3.57 -3.06
N THR A 613 1.85 3.82 -1.76
CA THR A 613 1.76 2.77 -0.73
C THR A 613 0.49 1.92 -0.80
N GLY A 614 -0.57 2.43 -1.40
CA GLY A 614 -1.86 1.73 -1.40
C GLY A 614 -2.81 2.17 -2.51
N GLY A 615 -2.36 3.02 -3.44
CA GLY A 615 -3.17 3.51 -4.55
C GLY A 615 -2.73 2.99 -5.92
N GLY A 616 -1.75 2.07 -5.95
CA GLY A 616 -1.17 1.60 -7.20
C GLY A 616 -0.29 2.66 -7.87
N VAL A 617 -0.38 2.76 -9.19
CA VAL A 617 0.39 3.71 -10.00
C VAL A 617 -0.51 4.84 -10.49
N PHE A 618 -0.04 6.07 -10.32
CA PHE A 618 -0.62 7.27 -10.91
C PHE A 618 0.29 7.84 -11.98
N ILE A 619 -0.34 8.53 -12.92
CA ILE A 619 0.36 9.27 -13.97
C ILE A 619 -0.03 10.73 -13.81
N TYR A 620 0.98 11.56 -13.65
CA TYR A 620 0.84 13.00 -13.64
C TYR A 620 1.18 13.53 -15.04
N GLU A 621 0.24 14.24 -15.65
CA GLU A 621 0.43 14.97 -16.89
C GLU A 621 0.22 16.46 -16.57
N GLY A 622 1.31 17.14 -16.24
CA GLY A 622 1.29 18.57 -15.94
C GLY A 622 1.82 19.41 -17.07
N PRO A 623 1.51 20.70 -17.09
CA PRO A 623 2.20 21.62 -17.97
C PRO A 623 3.68 21.57 -17.62
N THR A 624 4.51 21.17 -18.55
CA THR A 624 5.93 21.47 -18.46
C THR A 624 6.04 22.98 -18.46
N ARG A 625 6.32 23.58 -17.31
CA ARG A 625 6.81 24.95 -17.31
C ARG A 625 8.15 24.88 -18.07
N ARG A 626 8.15 25.36 -19.30
CA ARG A 626 9.39 25.76 -19.95
C ARG A 626 9.99 26.83 -19.05
N TYR A 627 11.15 26.59 -18.50
CA TYR A 627 11.98 27.59 -17.88
C TYR A 627 12.14 28.70 -18.92
N VAL A 628 11.37 29.77 -18.81
CA VAL A 628 11.64 31.00 -19.52
C VAL A 628 12.81 31.59 -18.76
N GLN A 629 14.00 31.41 -19.31
CA GLN A 629 15.17 32.12 -18.87
C GLN A 629 14.79 33.59 -18.85
N ARG A 630 14.50 34.14 -17.68
CA ARG A 630 14.38 35.58 -17.52
C ARG A 630 15.78 36.09 -17.78
N ASP A 631 15.96 36.74 -18.91
CA ASP A 631 17.14 37.55 -19.16
C ASP A 631 17.27 38.46 -17.95
N VAL A 632 18.28 38.20 -17.13
CA VAL A 632 18.66 39.08 -16.05
C VAL A 632 19.21 40.30 -16.74
N GLU A 633 18.39 41.36 -16.83
CA GLU A 633 18.95 42.66 -17.20
C GLU A 633 20.14 42.90 -16.31
N PRO A 634 21.34 43.22 -16.87
CA PRO A 634 22.49 43.54 -16.08
C PRO A 634 22.13 44.75 -15.21
N ALA A 635 22.23 44.64 -13.89
CA ALA A 635 22.01 45.68 -12.92
C ALA A 635 22.68 46.95 -13.42
N GLY A 636 21.87 47.96 -13.70
CA GLY A 636 22.29 49.19 -14.34
C GLY A 636 23.45 49.82 -13.57
N GLY A 637 24.56 50.01 -14.31
CA GLY A 637 25.70 50.73 -13.80
C GLY A 637 25.29 52.12 -13.40
N GLY A 638 25.38 52.42 -12.12
CA GLY A 638 25.15 53.77 -11.58
C GLY A 638 26.04 54.75 -12.29
N ALA A 639 25.44 55.66 -13.08
CA ALA A 639 26.12 56.81 -13.65
C ALA A 639 26.64 57.70 -12.51
N VAL A 640 27.94 57.72 -12.35
CA VAL A 640 28.59 58.73 -11.52
C VAL A 640 28.40 60.08 -12.19
N ALA A 641 27.59 60.95 -11.63
CA ALA A 641 27.46 62.31 -12.03
C ALA A 641 28.75 63.06 -11.64
N ALA A 642 29.58 63.36 -12.63
CA ALA A 642 30.68 64.29 -12.51
C ALA A 642 30.13 65.72 -12.35
N GLY A 643 30.25 66.26 -11.14
CA GLY A 643 30.02 67.66 -10.86
C GLY A 643 31.11 68.51 -11.55
N GLY A 644 30.72 69.29 -12.55
CA GLY A 644 31.54 70.36 -13.13
C GLY A 644 31.05 71.69 -12.57
N GLY A 645 31.85 72.25 -11.66
CA GLY A 645 31.72 73.63 -11.29
C GLY A 645 32.25 74.55 -12.37
N GLY A 646 31.59 75.63 -12.61
CA GLY A 646 32.03 76.70 -13.52
C GLY A 646 31.35 78.01 -13.23
N SER A 647 32.15 78.85 -12.64
CA SER A 647 31.92 80.26 -12.36
C SER A 647 31.31 81.08 -13.50
N ARG A 648 30.30 81.76 -13.32
CA ARG A 648 30.01 83.20 -13.34
C ARG A 648 28.50 83.43 -13.38
#